data_2ca67ddbaf6795fca2e9f38a5b0ca2e6
#
_entry.id   2ca67ddbaf6795fca2e9f38a5b0ca2e6
#
_cell.length_a   1.000
_cell.length_b   1.000
_cell.length_c   1.000
_cell.angle_alpha   90.00
_cell.angle_beta   90.00
_cell.angle_gamma   90.00
#
_symmetry.space_group_name_H-M   'P 1'
#
loop_
_entity.id
_entity.type
_entity.pdbx_description
1 polymer ?
#
loop_
_entity_poly.entity_id
_entity_poly.type
_entity_poly.pdbx_seq_one_letter_code
_entity_poly.pdbx_strand_id
1 'polypeptide(L)'
;EILIGLVGSEMCIRDRPKDTTKVIDIEEVVVIASPKETGKLRELPTAVSLLSQKDMQANQITTLKNVSSLVPNFFMPDYGSRLTSAIYIRGIGSRINTPAVGLYVDNIPYIDKSAFDFNFYDIERIDILRGPQGTLYGRNTMGGLIKVHTRSPFSYQGTDVKLSYGTKSNYRSASLTHYHRWSDCFAFSAGGYYEGSDGFFRNSLNGKKVDNMEAGGGRIHAIWLPSENLKLDFTIGYDYNDEGGYPYYYTGAIDGYDKENEKYKNYIGKISYDQDCTYRRGLFNTGLNIEYQAQKFILSAVTGFQNLNDRMFMDQDFLPVSIYTIEQKQRLNTISEEITFKSKNNKRWQWVTGVSGFYQWLHTTGPVNFMEDGVTDMIEGNINNTFKKIHLDDPRRTPEMSLDVLNNRIRVSGSFDTPVFSTALYHQSTFNDLFVKGLSVTAGLRLEYEKMSMNYFSDSNIDFDFFLKMAMPPLNIPFRNLNAAPLLEGKEKNDYVQLLPKLAFKYDFSPANNMYVSITRGYRSGGYNVQMFSELIQSDMQQKMIEAILDKAPESMAGMIEGMIKQHMPNYGKELNVQETTVYKPEYSWNYEVGSHLSLFNGKLKTDLAAFYMDTHDQQIAKFVNSGLGRMMVNAGSSESYGVEASFLASINKNLNMNVSYGYTHSTFKKYDGGTTSSEEQIDYSGNYVPFVPRHTMNAGANYSFFFDKSNWMQSLTLGMSYTGAGKIYWTEKNNVSQSFYGTLNGRISLQTKALQIDVWGRNLTNKDYTTFYFETMHRGFEQKSRPLQLGVDIRYHF
;
A
#
# COMPACT_ATOMS: atom_id res chain seq x y z
N GLU A 1 23.67 21.32 22.55
CA GLU A 1 24.62 20.61 21.66
C GLU A 1 23.98 19.87 20.48
N ILE A 2 22.71 19.46 20.52
CA ILE A 2 22.02 18.82 19.36
C ILE A 2 21.29 19.88 18.51
N LEU A 3 20.76 20.94 19.11
CA LEU A 3 20.33 22.13 18.36
C LEU A 3 21.51 22.98 17.89
N ILE A 4 22.58 23.01 18.68
CA ILE A 4 23.90 23.53 18.31
C ILE A 4 24.52 22.64 17.23
N GLY A 5 24.20 21.35 17.17
CA GLY A 5 24.56 20.45 16.07
C GLY A 5 23.82 20.78 14.75
N LEU A 6 22.60 21.28 14.78
CA LEU A 6 21.89 21.82 13.60
C LEU A 6 22.43 23.21 13.18
N VAL A 7 22.77 24.06 14.14
CA VAL A 7 23.32 25.40 13.88
C VAL A 7 24.86 25.39 13.92
N GLY A 8 25.46 24.55 14.78
CA GLY A 8 26.92 24.47 14.95
C GLY A 8 27.64 23.56 13.96
N SER A 9 26.97 22.63 13.25
CA SER A 9 27.57 21.92 12.13
C SER A 9 27.75 22.82 10.90
N GLU A 10 26.94 23.85 10.75
CA GLU A 10 27.15 24.86 9.70
C GLU A 10 28.31 25.84 10.06
N MET A 11 28.51 26.16 11.34
CA MET A 11 29.69 26.96 11.75
C MET A 11 30.99 26.15 11.71
N CYS A 12 30.97 24.84 12.00
CA CYS A 12 32.14 23.98 11.88
C CYS A 12 32.57 23.68 10.43
N ILE A 13 31.70 23.89 9.43
CA ILE A 13 32.06 23.72 8.01
C ILE A 13 32.83 24.92 7.46
N ARG A 14 32.78 26.10 8.11
CA ARG A 14 33.49 27.31 7.67
C ARG A 14 34.96 27.42 8.12
N ASP A 15 35.37 26.72 9.18
CA ASP A 15 36.69 26.88 9.80
C ASP A 15 37.55 25.61 9.81
N ARG A 16 37.41 24.69 8.88
CA ARG A 16 38.39 23.60 8.71
C ARG A 16 39.56 24.07 7.83
N PRO A 17 40.80 23.96 8.30
CA PRO A 17 41.98 24.17 7.44
C PRO A 17 41.92 23.22 6.25
N LYS A 18 42.32 23.68 5.08
CA LYS A 18 42.47 22.86 3.86
C LYS A 18 43.53 21.78 4.11
N ASP A 19 43.13 20.66 4.67
CA ASP A 19 43.96 19.47 4.70
C ASP A 19 43.75 18.69 3.39
N THR A 20 44.87 18.45 2.70
CA THR A 20 44.92 17.97 1.32
C THR A 20 44.80 16.46 1.19
N THR A 21 44.41 15.76 2.24
CA THR A 21 44.02 14.34 2.17
C THR A 21 42.49 14.26 2.02
N LYS A 22 42.03 14.35 0.77
CA LYS A 22 40.63 14.09 0.43
C LYS A 22 40.32 12.62 0.69
N VAL A 23 39.82 12.32 1.88
CA VAL A 23 39.02 11.11 2.11
C VAL A 23 37.82 11.23 1.16
N ILE A 24 37.66 10.22 0.31
CA ILE A 24 36.45 10.11 -0.53
C ILE A 24 35.35 9.65 0.44
N ASP A 25 34.73 10.64 1.06
CA ASP A 25 33.54 10.37 1.91
C ASP A 25 32.38 10.06 0.97
N ILE A 26 31.85 8.85 1.05
CA ILE A 26 30.48 8.62 0.63
C ILE A 26 29.67 9.53 1.55
N GLU A 27 29.10 10.61 1.02
CA GLU A 27 28.36 11.60 1.82
C GLU A 27 27.42 10.86 2.76
N GLU A 28 27.86 10.76 4.02
CA GLU A 28 27.02 10.22 5.05
C GLU A 28 25.96 11.32 5.27
N VAL A 29 24.75 11.06 4.82
CA VAL A 29 23.61 11.89 5.22
C VAL A 29 23.59 11.81 6.73
N VAL A 30 23.99 12.90 7.41
CA VAL A 30 23.91 12.99 8.86
C VAL A 30 22.43 12.94 9.23
N VAL A 31 21.97 11.74 9.54
CA VAL A 31 20.57 11.47 9.86
C VAL A 31 20.31 12.07 11.22
N ILE A 32 19.66 13.21 11.24
CA ILE A 32 19.15 13.81 12.47
C ILE A 32 18.16 12.82 13.07
N ALA A 33 18.41 12.39 14.29
CA ALA A 33 17.55 11.44 14.98
C ALA A 33 16.12 11.99 15.05
N SER A 34 15.15 11.17 14.70
CA SER A 34 13.73 11.52 14.87
C SER A 34 13.39 11.65 16.37
N PRO A 35 12.21 12.18 16.72
CA PRO A 35 11.77 12.26 18.12
C PRO A 35 11.87 10.94 18.89
N LYS A 36 11.78 9.80 18.22
CA LYS A 36 11.71 8.46 18.83
C LYS A 36 13.02 7.71 18.90
N GLU A 37 13.93 7.90 17.93
CA GLU A 37 15.20 7.17 17.93
C GLU A 37 16.23 7.86 18.83
N THR A 38 17.05 7.06 19.52
CA THR A 38 18.09 7.51 20.43
C THR A 38 19.48 7.61 19.77
N GLY A 39 19.61 7.18 18.51
CA GLY A 39 20.88 7.19 17.76
C GLY A 39 20.64 7.38 16.26
N LYS A 40 21.72 7.39 15.49
CA LYS A 40 21.63 7.35 14.02
C LYS A 40 21.03 6.04 13.55
N LEU A 41 20.34 6.03 12.41
CA LEU A 41 19.60 4.83 11.96
C LEU A 41 20.49 3.60 11.78
N ARG A 42 21.73 3.73 11.26
CA ARG A 42 22.69 2.62 11.15
C ARG A 42 23.32 2.20 12.49
N GLU A 43 23.09 2.95 13.56
CA GLU A 43 23.49 2.57 14.92
C GLU A 43 22.38 1.79 15.64
N LEU A 44 21.17 1.73 15.08
CA LEU A 44 20.04 0.99 15.65
C LEU A 44 20.14 -0.51 15.32
N PRO A 45 19.67 -1.39 16.22
CA PRO A 45 19.61 -2.84 15.98
C PRO A 45 18.39 -3.20 15.11
N THR A 46 18.46 -2.81 13.82
CA THR A 46 17.43 -3.07 12.82
C THR A 46 17.99 -2.93 11.40
N ALA A 47 17.50 -3.70 10.46
CA ALA A 47 17.87 -3.56 9.06
C ALA A 47 17.29 -2.26 8.48
N VAL A 48 18.12 -1.43 7.87
CA VAL A 48 17.74 -0.13 7.32
C VAL A 48 18.30 0.08 5.92
N SER A 49 17.57 0.79 5.07
CA SER A 49 18.05 1.33 3.80
C SER A 49 17.77 2.83 3.76
N LEU A 50 18.78 3.61 3.40
CA LEU A 50 18.72 5.06 3.29
C LEU A 50 18.86 5.43 1.82
N LEU A 51 17.86 6.12 1.27
CA LEU A 51 17.90 6.64 -0.09
C LEU A 51 18.06 8.17 -0.03
N SER A 52 19.22 8.65 -0.40
CA SER A 52 19.53 10.08 -0.49
C SER A 52 18.86 10.71 -1.71
N GLN A 53 18.86 12.03 -1.78
CA GLN A 53 18.40 12.74 -2.99
C GLN A 53 19.20 12.34 -4.24
N LYS A 54 20.53 12.10 -4.12
CA LYS A 54 21.34 11.60 -5.23
C LYS A 54 20.89 10.22 -5.71
N ASP A 55 20.56 9.31 -4.77
CA ASP A 55 20.02 7.99 -5.11
C ASP A 55 18.67 8.10 -5.79
N MET A 56 17.79 8.98 -5.30
CA MET A 56 16.49 9.24 -5.92
C MET A 56 16.64 9.80 -7.35
N GLN A 57 17.55 10.72 -7.56
CA GLN A 57 17.83 11.26 -8.90
C GLN A 57 18.45 10.21 -9.82
N ALA A 58 19.43 9.43 -9.32
CA ALA A 58 20.10 8.38 -10.09
C ALA A 58 19.16 7.30 -10.59
N ASN A 59 18.15 6.94 -9.77
CA ASN A 59 17.17 5.90 -10.08
C ASN A 59 15.81 6.46 -10.56
N GLN A 60 15.72 7.78 -10.81
CA GLN A 60 14.48 8.44 -11.28
C GLN A 60 13.28 8.18 -10.34
N ILE A 61 13.50 8.22 -9.02
CA ILE A 61 12.45 8.02 -8.01
C ILE A 61 11.65 9.31 -7.88
N THR A 62 10.40 9.28 -8.27
CA THR A 62 9.45 10.39 -8.18
C THR A 62 8.26 10.08 -7.27
N THR A 63 8.03 8.82 -6.96
CA THR A 63 7.00 8.34 -6.03
C THR A 63 7.53 7.10 -5.30
N LEU A 64 6.82 6.68 -4.25
CA LEU A 64 7.17 5.49 -3.48
C LEU A 64 7.18 4.20 -4.34
N LYS A 65 6.34 4.13 -5.35
CA LYS A 65 6.27 2.99 -6.28
C LYS A 65 7.61 2.74 -7.01
N ASN A 66 8.37 3.79 -7.31
CA ASN A 66 9.68 3.67 -7.96
C ASN A 66 10.77 3.06 -7.05
N VAL A 67 10.52 2.93 -5.75
CA VAL A 67 11.46 2.31 -4.79
C VAL A 67 11.37 0.77 -4.84
N SER A 68 10.32 0.23 -5.45
CA SER A 68 10.12 -1.23 -5.56
C SER A 68 11.35 -1.93 -6.13
N SER A 69 11.82 -2.99 -5.44
CA SER A 69 13.00 -3.81 -5.76
C SER A 69 14.36 -3.10 -5.70
N LEU A 70 14.42 -1.80 -5.39
CA LEU A 70 15.68 -1.10 -5.14
C LEU A 70 16.27 -1.44 -3.76
N VAL A 71 15.40 -1.73 -2.81
CA VAL A 71 15.71 -2.10 -1.43
C VAL A 71 15.50 -3.60 -1.26
N PRO A 72 16.39 -4.32 -0.52
CA PRO A 72 16.23 -5.76 -0.29
C PRO A 72 14.87 -6.11 0.31
N ASN A 73 14.21 -7.12 -0.26
CA ASN A 73 12.92 -7.64 0.19
C ASN A 73 11.79 -6.60 0.29
N PHE A 74 11.92 -5.49 -0.44
CA PHE A 74 10.89 -4.47 -0.60
C PHE A 74 10.26 -4.59 -1.99
N PHE A 75 8.96 -4.78 -2.04
CA PHE A 75 8.23 -4.93 -3.29
C PHE A 75 6.88 -4.21 -3.23
N MET A 76 6.55 -3.51 -4.31
CA MET A 76 5.31 -2.80 -4.47
C MET A 76 4.74 -3.11 -5.86
N PRO A 77 3.77 -4.03 -5.98
CA PRO A 77 3.14 -4.35 -7.26
C PRO A 77 2.37 -3.14 -7.80
N ASP A 78 2.35 -2.98 -9.12
CA ASP A 78 1.60 -1.92 -9.78
C ASP A 78 0.18 -2.37 -10.08
N TYR A 79 -0.80 -1.87 -9.33
CA TYR A 79 -2.23 -2.14 -9.50
C TYR A 79 -2.92 -1.23 -10.51
N GLY A 80 -2.16 -0.38 -11.22
CA GLY A 80 -2.69 0.52 -12.23
C GLY A 80 -3.42 1.76 -11.71
N SER A 81 -3.44 1.99 -10.40
CA SER A 81 -4.06 3.16 -9.77
C SER A 81 -3.33 3.56 -8.48
N ARG A 82 -3.43 4.83 -8.09
CA ARG A 82 -2.94 5.35 -6.81
C ARG A 82 -3.83 5.00 -5.61
N LEU A 83 -5.03 4.50 -5.84
CA LEU A 83 -5.94 4.05 -4.77
C LEU A 83 -5.28 3.01 -3.86
N THR A 84 -4.54 2.08 -4.44
CA THR A 84 -3.96 0.97 -3.69
C THR A 84 -2.44 1.03 -3.71
N SER A 85 -1.85 1.36 -2.56
CA SER A 85 -0.41 1.28 -2.32
C SER A 85 -0.10 0.06 -1.44
N ALA A 86 -0.12 -1.13 -2.05
CA ALA A 86 0.22 -2.36 -1.35
C ALA A 86 1.74 -2.53 -1.30
N ILE A 87 2.30 -2.49 -0.10
CA ILE A 87 3.73 -2.63 0.14
C ILE A 87 3.99 -3.96 0.83
N TYR A 88 4.95 -4.72 0.30
CA TYR A 88 5.42 -5.99 0.84
C TYR A 88 6.87 -5.86 1.29
N ILE A 89 7.14 -6.20 2.54
CA ILE A 89 8.48 -6.27 3.11
C ILE A 89 8.62 -7.63 3.79
N ARG A 90 9.65 -8.42 3.43
CA ARG A 90 9.94 -9.72 4.05
C ARG A 90 8.75 -10.71 4.04
N GLY A 91 7.93 -10.67 3.01
CA GLY A 91 6.74 -11.52 2.92
C GLY A 91 5.49 -10.97 3.62
N ILE A 92 5.62 -9.87 4.37
CA ILE A 92 4.50 -9.21 5.05
C ILE A 92 4.00 -8.06 4.20
N GLY A 93 2.72 -8.07 3.88
CA GLY A 93 2.09 -7.02 3.08
C GLY A 93 0.58 -7.08 3.10
N SER A 94 -0.07 -6.11 2.46
CA SER A 94 -1.52 -6.03 2.41
C SER A 94 -2.00 -5.49 1.07
N ARG A 95 -2.77 -6.29 0.36
CA ARG A 95 -3.47 -5.85 -0.86
C ARG A 95 -4.74 -5.06 -0.52
N ILE A 96 -5.54 -5.52 0.44
CA ILE A 96 -6.87 -5.02 0.77
C ILE A 96 -6.85 -4.44 2.19
N ASN A 97 -7.69 -3.43 2.45
CA ASN A 97 -7.91 -2.80 3.75
C ASN A 97 -6.62 -2.20 4.38
N THR A 98 -6.37 -2.46 5.67
CA THR A 98 -5.31 -1.82 6.45
C THR A 98 -3.90 -2.15 5.93
N PRO A 99 -2.95 -1.18 5.92
CA PRO A 99 -1.57 -1.44 5.52
C PRO A 99 -0.83 -2.31 6.54
N ALA A 100 0.20 -3.01 6.08
CA ALA A 100 1.10 -3.80 6.94
C ALA A 100 2.46 -3.10 7.14
N VAL A 101 2.71 -2.02 6.40
CA VAL A 101 3.91 -1.18 6.47
C VAL A 101 3.48 0.26 6.76
N GLY A 102 4.10 0.89 7.76
CA GLY A 102 3.80 2.27 8.15
C GLY A 102 4.49 3.29 7.25
N LEU A 103 3.87 4.46 7.08
CA LEU A 103 4.47 5.61 6.39
C LEU A 103 4.40 6.84 7.28
N TYR A 104 5.52 7.54 7.41
CA TYR A 104 5.65 8.82 8.09
C TYR A 104 6.28 9.85 7.16
N VAL A 105 5.73 11.05 7.10
CA VAL A 105 6.30 12.20 6.39
C VAL A 105 6.59 13.29 7.42
N ASP A 106 7.85 13.69 7.56
CA ASP A 106 8.31 14.66 8.59
C ASP A 106 7.75 14.37 9.99
N ASN A 107 7.83 13.11 10.41
CA ASN A 107 7.32 12.52 11.66
C ASN A 107 5.80 12.41 11.79
N ILE A 108 5.02 12.86 10.81
CA ILE A 108 3.56 12.78 10.81
C ILE A 108 3.14 11.44 10.21
N PRO A 109 2.32 10.62 10.92
CA PRO A 109 1.87 9.33 10.41
C PRO A 109 0.82 9.50 9.30
N TYR A 110 1.00 8.79 8.19
CA TYR A 110 -0.02 8.58 7.17
C TYR A 110 -0.72 7.26 7.49
N ILE A 111 -1.96 7.33 7.93
CA ILE A 111 -2.67 6.17 8.50
C ILE A 111 -3.26 5.28 7.40
N ASP A 112 -3.82 5.88 6.36
CA ASP A 112 -4.47 5.16 5.27
C ASP A 112 -3.54 5.02 4.06
N LYS A 113 -3.50 3.82 3.46
CA LYS A 113 -2.63 3.53 2.31
C LYS A 113 -3.01 4.25 1.02
N SER A 114 -4.24 4.75 0.89
CA SER A 114 -4.64 5.58 -0.25
C SER A 114 -3.94 6.95 -0.25
N ALA A 115 -3.33 7.36 0.88
CA ALA A 115 -2.48 8.53 0.99
C ALA A 115 -0.99 8.28 0.68
N PHE A 116 -0.55 7.03 0.43
CA PHE A 116 0.88 6.68 0.38
C PHE A 116 1.58 7.04 -0.94
N ASP A 117 0.85 7.18 -2.04
CA ASP A 117 1.43 7.53 -3.35
C ASP A 117 1.26 9.03 -3.64
N PHE A 118 2.30 9.80 -3.40
CA PHE A 118 2.38 11.24 -3.68
C PHE A 118 3.73 11.58 -4.34
N ASN A 119 3.86 12.78 -4.92
CA ASN A 119 5.05 13.18 -5.66
C ASN A 119 6.21 13.62 -4.73
N PHE A 120 7.43 13.22 -5.07
CA PHE A 120 8.67 13.46 -4.30
C PHE A 120 9.47 14.66 -4.85
N TYR A 121 8.83 15.79 -5.11
CA TYR A 121 9.50 16.93 -5.75
C TYR A 121 10.46 17.71 -4.82
N ASP A 122 10.22 17.69 -3.50
CA ASP A 122 10.98 18.42 -2.46
C ASP A 122 11.58 17.51 -1.37
N ILE A 123 11.71 16.22 -1.66
CA ILE A 123 12.18 15.22 -0.71
C ILE A 123 13.71 15.20 -0.67
N GLU A 124 14.26 15.20 0.53
CA GLU A 124 15.69 15.08 0.80
C GLU A 124 16.13 13.62 0.93
N ARG A 125 15.31 12.79 1.64
CA ARG A 125 15.69 11.43 2.01
C ARG A 125 14.48 10.54 2.26
N ILE A 126 14.65 9.25 1.98
CA ILE A 126 13.71 8.20 2.36
C ILE A 126 14.47 7.16 3.19
N ASP A 127 13.95 6.85 4.38
CA ASP A 127 14.46 5.82 5.26
C ASP A 127 13.48 4.64 5.26
N ILE A 128 13.97 3.43 5.04
CA ILE A 128 13.16 2.21 5.03
C ILE A 128 13.72 1.26 6.08
N LEU A 129 12.97 1.09 7.18
CA LEU A 129 13.26 0.16 8.25
C LEU A 129 12.49 -1.14 7.96
N ARG A 130 13.20 -2.25 7.85
CA ARG A 130 12.62 -3.56 7.52
C ARG A 130 12.43 -4.38 8.79
N GLY A 131 11.35 -5.16 8.82
CA GLY A 131 10.90 -5.86 10.03
C GLY A 131 10.08 -4.98 10.97
N PRO A 132 9.39 -5.58 11.95
CA PRO A 132 8.45 -4.89 12.81
C PRO A 132 9.05 -3.71 13.58
N GLN A 133 8.37 -2.57 13.54
CA GLN A 133 8.69 -1.37 14.30
C GLN A 133 7.61 -1.05 15.37
N GLY A 134 6.88 -2.08 15.82
CA GLY A 134 5.68 -1.93 16.65
C GLY A 134 5.91 -1.20 17.96
N THR A 135 7.05 -1.38 18.65
CA THR A 135 7.29 -0.78 19.96
C THR A 135 7.29 0.76 19.92
N LEU A 136 7.92 1.38 18.94
CA LEU A 136 7.99 2.84 18.83
C LEU A 136 6.90 3.44 17.94
N TYR A 137 6.44 2.68 16.93
CA TYR A 137 5.54 3.19 15.90
C TYR A 137 4.14 2.56 15.89
N GLY A 138 3.96 1.43 16.61
CA GLY A 138 2.67 0.81 16.85
C GLY A 138 2.00 0.20 15.63
N ARG A 139 0.75 0.55 15.44
CA ARG A 139 -0.16 0.05 14.42
C ARG A 139 0.43 0.02 13.02
N ASN A 140 0.14 -1.08 12.30
CA ASN A 140 0.44 -1.22 10.86
C ASN A 140 1.93 -1.09 10.48
N THR A 141 2.83 -1.42 11.41
CA THR A 141 4.28 -1.46 11.19
C THR A 141 4.85 -2.88 11.30
N MET A 142 4.03 -3.89 10.99
CA MET A 142 4.36 -5.30 11.11
C MET A 142 5.45 -5.74 10.10
N GLY A 143 5.38 -5.28 8.85
CA GLY A 143 6.38 -5.54 7.83
C GLY A 143 7.57 -4.59 7.87
N GLY A 144 7.34 -3.35 8.30
CA GLY A 144 8.37 -2.31 8.35
C GLY A 144 7.80 -0.90 8.44
N LEU A 145 8.69 0.06 8.28
CA LEU A 145 8.39 1.48 8.35
C LEU A 145 9.11 2.26 7.27
N ILE A 146 8.42 3.18 6.63
CA ILE A 146 8.97 4.12 5.66
C ILE A 146 8.88 5.52 6.26
N LYS A 147 10.00 6.24 6.26
CA LYS A 147 10.06 7.63 6.69
C LYS A 147 10.53 8.49 5.54
N VAL A 148 9.75 9.48 5.18
CA VAL A 148 10.05 10.45 4.13
C VAL A 148 10.37 11.78 4.79
N HIS A 149 11.47 12.40 4.39
CA HIS A 149 11.93 13.67 4.94
C HIS A 149 11.99 14.71 3.84
N THR A 150 11.32 15.83 4.06
CA THR A 150 11.42 16.99 3.17
C THR A 150 12.70 17.75 3.43
N ARG A 151 13.14 18.55 2.46
CA ARG A 151 14.39 19.32 2.58
C ARG A 151 14.20 20.48 3.54
N SER A 152 15.13 20.62 4.48
CA SER A 152 15.10 21.70 5.47
C SER A 152 15.43 23.07 4.86
N PRO A 153 14.60 24.10 5.07
CA PRO A 153 14.89 25.47 4.61
C PRO A 153 15.99 26.15 5.41
N PHE A 154 16.49 25.58 6.51
CA PHE A 154 17.68 26.08 7.19
C PHE A 154 18.99 25.62 6.55
N SER A 155 19.05 24.38 6.10
CA SER A 155 20.27 23.78 5.54
C SER A 155 20.40 23.99 4.05
N TYR A 156 19.34 24.34 3.35
CA TYR A 156 19.33 24.53 1.91
C TYR A 156 18.65 25.84 1.54
N GLN A 157 19.24 26.60 0.61
CA GLN A 157 18.78 27.93 0.18
C GLN A 157 18.70 28.00 -1.33
N GLY A 158 17.88 28.91 -1.86
CA GLY A 158 17.74 29.16 -3.28
C GLY A 158 16.44 28.62 -3.86
N THR A 159 16.38 28.60 -5.16
CA THR A 159 15.20 28.12 -5.91
C THR A 159 15.59 26.96 -6.79
N ASP A 160 14.88 25.84 -6.61
CA ASP A 160 14.98 24.67 -7.48
C ASP A 160 13.85 24.66 -8.50
N VAL A 161 14.19 24.54 -9.77
CA VAL A 161 13.26 24.31 -10.86
C VAL A 161 13.60 22.99 -11.52
N LYS A 162 12.60 22.13 -11.73
CA LYS A 162 12.76 20.88 -12.48
C LYS A 162 11.72 20.81 -13.58
N LEU A 163 12.15 20.51 -14.81
CA LEU A 163 11.30 20.19 -15.94
C LEU A 163 11.65 18.79 -16.43
N SER A 164 10.65 18.00 -16.75
CA SER A 164 10.82 16.60 -17.22
C SER A 164 9.93 16.33 -18.42
N TYR A 165 10.47 15.58 -19.38
CA TYR A 165 9.71 15.02 -20.51
C TYR A 165 10.09 13.56 -20.73
N GLY A 166 9.09 12.70 -21.01
CA GLY A 166 9.29 11.29 -21.34
C GLY A 166 8.48 10.86 -22.56
N THR A 167 9.11 10.06 -23.42
CA THR A 167 8.53 9.56 -24.64
C THR A 167 7.41 8.55 -24.42
N LYS A 168 6.68 8.16 -25.48
CA LYS A 168 5.60 7.16 -25.56
C LYS A 168 4.33 7.52 -24.79
N SER A 169 4.44 7.92 -23.52
CA SER A 169 3.29 8.35 -22.73
C SER A 169 3.11 9.86 -22.69
N ASN A 170 3.94 10.64 -23.41
CA ASN A 170 3.98 12.11 -23.32
C ASN A 170 4.06 12.57 -21.86
N TYR A 171 4.87 11.85 -21.05
CA TYR A 171 5.11 12.26 -19.67
C TYR A 171 5.68 13.66 -19.64
N ARG A 172 5.09 14.55 -18.86
CA ARG A 172 5.50 15.93 -18.66
C ARG A 172 5.39 16.27 -17.18
N SER A 173 6.41 16.92 -16.64
CA SER A 173 6.40 17.35 -15.24
C SER A 173 7.16 18.66 -15.09
N ALA A 174 6.66 19.51 -14.22
CA ALA A 174 7.32 20.73 -13.79
C ALA A 174 7.21 20.86 -12.28
N SER A 175 8.29 21.23 -11.61
CA SER A 175 8.26 21.59 -10.20
C SER A 175 9.13 22.81 -9.92
N LEU A 176 8.72 23.59 -8.92
CA LEU A 176 9.45 24.75 -8.43
C LEU A 176 9.35 24.77 -6.91
N THR A 177 10.48 24.96 -6.24
CA THR A 177 10.52 25.15 -4.79
C THR A 177 11.55 26.21 -4.43
N HIS A 178 11.13 27.21 -3.66
CA HIS A 178 11.99 28.25 -3.11
C HIS A 178 12.25 27.98 -1.64
N TYR A 179 13.52 28.04 -1.24
CA TYR A 179 14.01 27.87 0.13
C TYR A 179 14.65 29.17 0.58
N HIS A 180 14.17 29.73 1.69
CA HIS A 180 14.63 31.00 2.19
C HIS A 180 14.87 30.98 3.70
N ARG A 181 16.08 31.31 4.10
CA ARG A 181 16.42 31.60 5.49
C ARG A 181 16.28 33.10 5.73
N TRP A 182 15.16 33.49 6.33
CA TRP A 182 14.85 34.90 6.61
C TRP A 182 15.73 35.47 7.71
N SER A 183 16.06 34.67 8.73
CA SER A 183 16.90 35.05 9.86
C SER A 183 17.54 33.80 10.50
N ASP A 184 18.35 33.98 11.51
CA ASP A 184 18.94 32.88 12.27
C ASP A 184 17.91 32.06 13.07
N CYS A 185 16.70 32.60 13.24
CA CYS A 185 15.62 31.94 13.95
C CYS A 185 14.42 31.53 13.08
N PHE A 186 14.37 31.94 11.80
CA PHE A 186 13.25 31.61 10.94
C PHE A 186 13.66 31.31 9.51
N ALA A 187 13.22 30.18 9.00
CA ALA A 187 13.37 29.77 7.62
C ALA A 187 12.08 29.12 7.08
N PHE A 188 11.84 29.27 5.79
CA PHE A 188 10.70 28.61 5.13
C PHE A 188 11.04 28.12 3.74
N SER A 189 10.28 27.18 3.25
CA SER A 189 10.22 26.83 1.84
C SER A 189 8.78 26.81 1.36
N ALA A 190 8.58 27.13 0.09
CA ALA A 190 7.30 27.05 -0.58
C ALA A 190 7.52 26.53 -2.00
N GLY A 191 6.77 25.52 -2.39
CA GLY A 191 6.93 24.91 -3.70
C GLY A 191 5.68 24.19 -4.16
N GLY A 192 5.71 23.83 -5.45
CA GLY A 192 4.65 23.07 -6.06
C GLY A 192 5.13 22.31 -7.29
N TYR A 193 4.27 21.42 -7.75
CA TYR A 193 4.53 20.60 -8.91
C TYR A 193 3.27 20.41 -9.77
N TYR A 194 3.51 20.08 -11.01
CA TYR A 194 2.54 19.52 -11.95
C TYR A 194 3.16 18.32 -12.65
N GLU A 195 2.40 17.26 -12.85
CA GLU A 195 2.77 16.15 -13.72
C GLU A 195 1.58 15.64 -14.53
N GLY A 196 1.84 15.20 -15.75
CA GLY A 196 0.84 14.62 -16.63
C GLY A 196 1.42 13.51 -17.50
N SER A 197 0.57 12.57 -17.88
CA SER A 197 0.91 11.46 -18.78
C SER A 197 -0.33 11.07 -19.56
N ASP A 198 -0.18 10.85 -20.86
CA ASP A 198 -1.29 10.34 -21.68
C ASP A 198 -1.49 8.83 -21.49
N GLY A 199 -0.54 8.12 -20.81
CA GLY A 199 -0.57 6.69 -20.60
C GLY A 199 0.11 5.85 -21.70
N PHE A 200 0.25 4.54 -21.44
CA PHE A 200 0.90 3.57 -22.31
C PHE A 200 -0.08 2.59 -22.95
N PHE A 201 -1.14 2.22 -22.22
CA PHE A 201 -2.04 1.12 -22.55
C PHE A 201 -3.31 1.62 -23.22
N ARG A 202 -3.82 0.83 -24.17
CA ARG A 202 -5.00 1.20 -24.96
C ARG A 202 -6.12 0.19 -24.82
N ASN A 203 -7.34 0.69 -24.66
CA ASN A 203 -8.54 -0.11 -24.78
C ASN A 203 -8.77 -0.47 -26.26
N SER A 204 -8.95 -1.77 -26.54
CA SER A 204 -9.12 -2.29 -27.90
C SER A 204 -10.48 -1.96 -28.54
N LEU A 205 -11.49 -1.60 -27.71
CA LEU A 205 -12.83 -1.24 -28.21
C LEU A 205 -12.87 0.16 -28.84
N ASN A 206 -12.23 1.14 -28.18
CA ASN A 206 -12.35 2.54 -28.56
C ASN A 206 -11.01 3.20 -28.92
N GLY A 207 -9.88 2.49 -28.76
CA GLY A 207 -8.53 2.99 -29.03
C GLY A 207 -8.01 4.03 -28.06
N LYS A 208 -8.78 4.42 -27.00
CA LYS A 208 -8.36 5.38 -25.99
C LYS A 208 -7.27 4.78 -25.10
N LYS A 209 -6.35 5.62 -24.63
CA LYS A 209 -5.42 5.27 -23.58
C LYS A 209 -6.17 5.28 -22.23
N VAL A 210 -5.90 4.26 -21.41
CA VAL A 210 -6.67 4.00 -20.17
C VAL A 210 -5.93 4.42 -18.90
N ASP A 211 -4.61 4.53 -18.95
CA ASP A 211 -3.73 4.87 -17.82
C ASP A 211 -3.20 6.32 -17.92
N ASN A 212 -4.00 7.22 -18.48
CA ASN A 212 -3.73 8.66 -18.46
C ASN A 212 -3.75 9.19 -17.01
N MET A 213 -2.97 10.24 -16.73
CA MET A 213 -2.86 10.81 -15.40
C MET A 213 -2.51 12.29 -15.47
N GLU A 214 -3.15 13.08 -14.62
CA GLU A 214 -2.77 14.44 -14.29
C GLU A 214 -2.75 14.61 -12.77
N ALA A 215 -1.69 15.24 -12.25
CA ALA A 215 -1.54 15.50 -10.83
C ALA A 215 -0.84 16.84 -10.61
N GLY A 216 -1.13 17.46 -9.50
CA GLY A 216 -0.47 18.69 -9.09
C GLY A 216 -0.67 18.95 -7.61
N GLY A 217 0.23 19.72 -7.04
CA GLY A 217 0.17 20.00 -5.62
C GLY A 217 1.22 21.00 -5.20
N GLY A 218 1.19 21.30 -3.90
CA GLY A 218 2.16 22.23 -3.31
C GLY A 218 2.34 22.01 -1.83
N ARG A 219 3.48 22.45 -1.31
CA ARG A 219 3.84 22.37 0.11
C ARG A 219 4.51 23.65 0.57
N ILE A 220 4.20 24.02 1.80
CA ILE A 220 4.90 25.03 2.57
C ILE A 220 5.50 24.33 3.80
N HIS A 221 6.77 24.59 4.07
CA HIS A 221 7.48 24.10 5.23
C HIS A 221 8.14 25.29 5.92
N ALA A 222 7.84 25.53 7.19
CA ALA A 222 8.37 26.65 7.96
C ALA A 222 8.97 26.15 9.28
N ILE A 223 10.18 26.59 9.59
CA ILE A 223 10.87 26.27 10.83
C ILE A 223 11.14 27.56 11.58
N TRP A 224 10.71 27.61 12.86
CA TRP A 224 10.91 28.74 13.74
C TRP A 224 11.60 28.30 15.04
N LEU A 225 12.66 29.03 15.40
CA LEU A 225 13.46 28.84 16.58
C LEU A 225 13.27 30.05 17.52
N PRO A 226 12.15 30.11 18.28
CA PRO A 226 11.87 31.25 19.16
C PRO A 226 12.91 31.41 20.29
N SER A 227 13.62 30.35 20.66
CA SER A 227 14.74 30.34 21.58
C SER A 227 15.73 29.23 21.21
N GLU A 228 16.90 29.24 21.84
CA GLU A 228 17.94 28.21 21.65
C GLU A 228 17.47 26.77 21.99
N ASN A 229 16.43 26.68 22.82
CA ASN A 229 15.92 25.39 23.30
C ASN A 229 14.58 24.98 22.69
N LEU A 230 13.95 25.84 21.86
CA LEU A 230 12.63 25.59 21.33
C LEU A 230 12.64 25.67 19.79
N LYS A 231 12.22 24.59 19.15
CA LYS A 231 12.00 24.50 17.70
C LYS A 231 10.53 24.23 17.43
N LEU A 232 9.94 24.99 16.51
CA LEU A 232 8.64 24.74 15.90
C LEU A 232 8.89 24.46 14.43
N ASP A 233 8.35 23.33 13.93
CA ASP A 233 8.53 22.87 12.56
C ASP A 233 7.15 22.56 12.00
N PHE A 234 6.67 23.40 11.08
CA PHE A 234 5.33 23.40 10.54
C PHE A 234 5.33 23.05 9.05
N THR A 235 4.48 22.13 8.66
CA THR A 235 4.26 21.73 7.26
C THR A 235 2.78 21.79 6.92
N ILE A 236 2.48 22.24 5.70
CA ILE A 236 1.15 22.21 5.10
C ILE A 236 1.30 21.87 3.63
N GLY A 237 0.51 20.94 3.14
CA GLY A 237 0.55 20.51 1.74
C GLY A 237 -0.80 20.04 1.22
N TYR A 238 -0.97 20.17 -0.09
CA TYR A 238 -2.11 19.66 -0.81
C TYR A 238 -1.66 18.99 -2.11
N ASP A 239 -2.20 17.80 -2.39
CA ASP A 239 -1.98 17.02 -3.60
C ASP A 239 -3.33 16.67 -4.23
N TYR A 240 -3.45 16.92 -5.54
CA TYR A 240 -4.59 16.51 -6.35
C TYR A 240 -4.15 15.56 -7.45
N ASN A 241 -4.95 14.53 -7.70
CA ASN A 241 -4.71 13.55 -8.74
C ASN A 241 -6.01 13.18 -9.45
N ASP A 242 -5.98 13.13 -10.77
CA ASP A 242 -7.03 12.64 -11.65
C ASP A 242 -6.41 11.69 -12.65
N GLU A 243 -6.81 10.40 -12.60
CA GLU A 243 -6.24 9.37 -13.47
C GLU A 243 -7.34 8.45 -14.01
N GLY A 244 -7.08 7.90 -15.18
CA GLY A 244 -7.70 6.68 -15.62
C GLY A 244 -7.23 5.52 -14.75
N GLY A 245 -6.85 4.41 -15.33
CA GLY A 245 -6.24 3.34 -14.58
C GLY A 245 -6.80 1.98 -14.95
N TYR A 246 -6.35 0.99 -14.18
CA TYR A 246 -6.78 -0.40 -14.30
C TYR A 246 -6.58 -0.98 -15.72
N PRO A 247 -5.35 -0.91 -16.29
CA PRO A 247 -5.06 -1.40 -17.64
C PRO A 247 -4.94 -2.93 -17.63
N TYR A 248 -6.06 -3.61 -17.37
CA TYR A 248 -6.12 -5.05 -17.17
C TYR A 248 -6.40 -5.79 -18.47
N TYR A 249 -5.46 -6.65 -18.86
CA TYR A 249 -5.57 -7.55 -19.98
C TYR A 249 -6.29 -8.83 -19.58
N TYR A 250 -7.30 -9.22 -20.33
CA TYR A 250 -7.98 -10.49 -20.13
C TYR A 250 -7.06 -11.65 -20.48
N THR A 251 -6.89 -12.63 -19.58
CA THR A 251 -6.02 -13.80 -19.80
C THR A 251 -6.78 -15.08 -20.15
N GLY A 252 -8.10 -15.07 -20.06
CA GLY A 252 -8.98 -16.20 -20.34
C GLY A 252 -9.78 -16.65 -19.11
N ALA A 253 -10.70 -17.57 -19.31
CA ALA A 253 -11.44 -18.21 -18.24
C ALA A 253 -10.55 -19.18 -17.43
N ILE A 254 -10.89 -19.41 -16.17
CA ILE A 254 -10.16 -20.27 -15.23
C ILE A 254 -11.03 -21.46 -14.80
N ASP A 255 -10.38 -22.50 -14.25
CA ASP A 255 -11.03 -23.67 -13.63
C ASP A 255 -12.04 -24.38 -14.55
N GLY A 256 -11.71 -24.49 -15.85
CA GLY A 256 -12.52 -25.21 -16.82
C GLY A 256 -13.81 -24.51 -17.25
N TYR A 257 -13.89 -23.19 -17.08
CA TYR A 257 -15.02 -22.37 -17.53
C TYR A 257 -15.04 -22.19 -19.05
N ASP A 258 -15.10 -23.32 -19.78
CA ASP A 258 -14.85 -23.41 -21.22
C ASP A 258 -15.82 -22.60 -22.09
N LYS A 259 -17.11 -22.49 -21.67
CA LYS A 259 -18.10 -21.69 -22.40
C LYS A 259 -17.74 -20.22 -22.49
N GLU A 260 -17.15 -19.67 -21.42
CA GLU A 260 -16.72 -18.27 -21.40
C GLU A 260 -15.45 -18.05 -22.22
N ASN A 261 -14.53 -19.00 -22.25
CA ASN A 261 -13.37 -18.95 -23.12
C ASN A 261 -13.76 -18.86 -24.60
N GLU A 262 -14.76 -19.61 -25.06
CA GLU A 262 -15.26 -19.53 -26.43
C GLU A 262 -15.94 -18.17 -26.71
N LYS A 263 -16.77 -17.67 -25.78
CA LYS A 263 -17.49 -16.39 -25.93
C LYS A 263 -16.54 -15.20 -26.01
N TYR A 264 -15.49 -15.18 -25.20
CA TYR A 264 -14.58 -14.02 -25.07
C TYR A 264 -13.16 -14.27 -25.60
N LYS A 265 -12.87 -15.38 -26.25
CA LYS A 265 -11.53 -15.76 -26.73
C LYS A 265 -10.86 -14.69 -27.59
N ASN A 266 -11.62 -13.92 -28.35
CA ASN A 266 -11.11 -12.84 -29.21
C ASN A 266 -10.57 -11.63 -28.42
N TYR A 267 -10.85 -11.56 -27.12
CA TYR A 267 -10.41 -10.49 -26.20
C TYR A 267 -9.23 -10.91 -25.33
N ILE A 268 -8.81 -12.19 -25.37
CA ILE A 268 -7.62 -12.66 -24.66
C ILE A 268 -6.40 -11.85 -25.12
N GLY A 269 -5.62 -11.34 -24.16
CA GLY A 269 -4.47 -10.48 -24.40
C GLY A 269 -4.82 -9.02 -24.73
N LYS A 270 -6.06 -8.60 -24.50
CA LYS A 270 -6.53 -7.22 -24.76
C LYS A 270 -7.16 -6.61 -23.52
N ILE A 271 -7.12 -5.27 -23.46
CA ILE A 271 -7.95 -4.44 -22.59
C ILE A 271 -9.22 -4.13 -23.37
N SER A 272 -10.40 -4.45 -22.83
CA SER A 272 -11.64 -4.40 -23.62
C SER A 272 -12.90 -4.05 -22.81
N TYR A 273 -12.76 -3.40 -21.66
CA TYR A 273 -13.93 -2.98 -20.87
C TYR A 273 -14.71 -1.84 -21.57
N ASP A 274 -16.04 -1.80 -21.36
CA ASP A 274 -16.95 -0.88 -22.02
C ASP A 274 -17.13 0.45 -21.28
N GLN A 275 -16.88 0.52 -19.96
CA GLN A 275 -16.96 1.72 -19.15
C GLN A 275 -15.57 2.23 -18.76
N ASP A 276 -15.30 3.53 -18.97
CA ASP A 276 -14.01 4.14 -18.62
C ASP A 276 -13.78 4.13 -17.08
N CYS A 277 -12.71 3.46 -16.63
CA CYS A 277 -12.32 3.45 -15.22
C CYS A 277 -11.60 4.74 -14.84
N THR A 278 -11.85 5.25 -13.64
CA THR A 278 -11.25 6.51 -13.15
C THR A 278 -10.93 6.47 -11.67
N TYR A 279 -9.90 7.22 -11.27
CA TYR A 279 -9.60 7.51 -9.86
C TYR A 279 -9.22 8.97 -9.68
N ARG A 280 -9.87 9.64 -8.74
CA ARG A 280 -9.60 11.04 -8.36
C ARG A 280 -9.35 11.13 -6.88
N ARG A 281 -8.38 11.95 -6.48
CA ARG A 281 -8.04 12.13 -5.06
C ARG A 281 -7.57 13.55 -4.80
N GLY A 282 -8.14 14.18 -3.76
CA GLY A 282 -7.59 15.35 -3.09
C GLY A 282 -7.03 14.93 -1.73
N LEU A 283 -5.79 15.27 -1.42
CA LEU A 283 -5.09 14.94 -0.19
C LEU A 283 -4.51 16.20 0.44
N PHE A 284 -5.07 16.63 1.56
CA PHE A 284 -4.58 17.73 2.38
C PHE A 284 -3.87 17.17 3.61
N ASN A 285 -2.67 17.66 3.88
CA ASN A 285 -1.87 17.28 5.04
C ASN A 285 -1.34 18.53 5.73
N THR A 286 -1.38 18.56 7.05
CA THR A 286 -0.69 19.57 7.84
C THR A 286 -0.14 18.96 9.11
N GLY A 287 0.95 19.49 9.59
CA GLY A 287 1.58 19.03 10.80
C GLY A 287 2.44 20.07 11.50
N LEU A 288 2.54 19.91 12.80
CA LEU A 288 3.36 20.72 13.67
C LEU A 288 4.21 19.82 14.55
N ASN A 289 5.53 19.94 14.42
CA ASN A 289 6.49 19.32 15.31
C ASN A 289 7.03 20.38 16.26
N ILE A 290 6.85 20.19 17.56
CA ILE A 290 7.41 21.04 18.62
C ILE A 290 8.51 20.24 19.29
N GLU A 291 9.73 20.80 19.38
CA GLU A 291 10.83 20.20 20.11
C GLU A 291 11.38 21.18 21.14
N TYR A 292 11.41 20.75 22.40
CA TYR A 292 11.98 21.50 23.51
C TYR A 292 13.17 20.74 24.11
N GLN A 293 14.32 21.39 24.11
CA GLN A 293 15.59 20.86 24.61
C GLN A 293 15.80 21.25 26.10
N ALA A 294 15.31 20.42 27.04
CA ALA A 294 15.61 20.57 28.42
C ALA A 294 17.07 20.16 28.76
N GLN A 295 17.54 20.43 29.97
CA GLN A 295 18.91 20.10 30.35
C GLN A 295 19.23 18.60 30.30
N LYS A 296 18.28 17.71 30.66
CA LYS A 296 18.47 16.26 30.79
C LYS A 296 17.70 15.43 29.76
N PHE A 297 16.69 15.98 29.12
CA PHE A 297 15.83 15.29 28.17
C PHE A 297 15.39 16.22 27.05
N ILE A 298 14.83 15.64 26.02
CA ILE A 298 14.17 16.32 24.91
C ILE A 298 12.68 15.99 25.00
N LEU A 299 11.84 17.01 24.95
CA LEU A 299 10.40 16.87 24.83
C LEU A 299 10.02 17.17 23.38
N SER A 300 9.30 16.28 22.76
CA SER A 300 8.75 16.47 21.41
C SER A 300 7.24 16.26 21.43
N ALA A 301 6.51 17.15 20.75
CA ALA A 301 5.09 16.99 20.48
C ALA A 301 4.85 17.07 18.97
N VAL A 302 4.16 16.09 18.40
CA VAL A 302 3.89 16.00 16.97
C VAL A 302 2.38 15.91 16.77
N THR A 303 1.81 16.99 16.23
CA THR A 303 0.39 17.08 15.87
C THR A 303 0.25 16.96 14.36
N GLY A 304 -0.61 16.09 13.89
CA GLY A 304 -0.90 15.92 12.46
C GLY A 304 -2.39 15.98 12.17
N PHE A 305 -2.74 16.57 11.04
CA PHE A 305 -4.09 16.47 10.48
C PHE A 305 -4.02 16.13 9.01
N GLN A 306 -4.84 15.16 8.59
CA GLN A 306 -4.97 14.70 7.22
C GLN A 306 -6.42 14.69 6.80
N ASN A 307 -6.72 15.26 5.61
CA ASN A 307 -8.01 15.11 4.95
C ASN A 307 -7.78 14.49 3.58
N LEU A 308 -8.49 13.41 3.30
CA LEU A 308 -8.48 12.74 2.00
C LEU A 308 -9.92 12.66 1.49
N ASN A 309 -10.12 13.08 0.24
CA ASN A 309 -11.36 12.88 -0.48
C ASN A 309 -11.02 12.17 -1.78
N ASP A 310 -11.60 11.01 -2.01
CA ASP A 310 -11.38 10.29 -3.25
C ASP A 310 -12.66 9.75 -3.88
N ARG A 311 -12.55 9.40 -5.15
CA ARG A 311 -13.58 8.75 -5.94
C ARG A 311 -12.93 7.77 -6.90
N MET A 312 -13.28 6.51 -6.77
CA MET A 312 -12.99 5.45 -7.73
C MET A 312 -14.26 5.12 -8.50
N PHE A 313 -14.16 4.97 -9.81
CA PHE A 313 -15.17 4.33 -10.64
C PHE A 313 -14.51 3.24 -11.48
N MET A 314 -15.09 2.05 -11.50
CA MET A 314 -14.50 0.89 -12.13
C MET A 314 -15.58 0.05 -12.82
N ASP A 315 -15.31 -0.32 -14.06
CA ASP A 315 -15.94 -1.44 -14.75
C ASP A 315 -15.32 -2.73 -14.22
N GLN A 316 -16.06 -3.45 -13.40
CA GLN A 316 -15.50 -4.53 -12.59
C GLN A 316 -15.44 -5.88 -13.33
N ASP A 317 -16.13 -6.03 -14.44
CA ASP A 317 -16.02 -7.24 -15.28
C ASP A 317 -14.86 -7.18 -16.26
N PHE A 318 -14.32 -5.98 -16.54
CA PHE A 318 -13.18 -5.71 -17.41
C PHE A 318 -13.30 -6.30 -18.83
N LEU A 319 -14.53 -6.54 -19.31
CA LEU A 319 -14.87 -7.13 -20.60
C LEU A 319 -15.83 -6.22 -21.38
N PRO A 320 -16.07 -6.47 -22.67
CA PRO A 320 -17.01 -5.69 -23.47
C PRO A 320 -18.46 -6.14 -23.25
N VAL A 321 -18.87 -6.22 -22.00
CA VAL A 321 -20.21 -6.60 -21.53
C VAL A 321 -20.62 -5.72 -20.36
N SER A 322 -21.88 -5.41 -20.26
CA SER A 322 -22.40 -4.55 -19.20
C SER A 322 -22.91 -5.38 -18.01
N ILE A 323 -21.98 -5.99 -17.23
CA ILE A 323 -22.34 -6.83 -16.07
C ILE A 323 -22.49 -5.96 -14.84
N TYR A 324 -21.43 -5.33 -14.33
CA TYR A 324 -21.56 -4.45 -13.18
C TYR A 324 -20.41 -3.43 -13.05
N THR A 325 -20.75 -2.30 -12.47
CA THR A 325 -19.82 -1.25 -12.13
C THR A 325 -19.78 -1.01 -10.64
N ILE A 326 -18.62 -0.57 -10.14
CA ILE A 326 -18.43 -0.15 -8.75
C ILE A 326 -18.05 1.32 -8.73
N GLU A 327 -18.73 2.12 -7.91
CA GLU A 327 -18.30 3.45 -7.53
C GLU A 327 -17.99 3.45 -6.04
N GLN A 328 -16.80 3.93 -5.65
CA GLN A 328 -16.44 4.15 -4.26
C GLN A 328 -16.05 5.61 -4.07
N LYS A 329 -16.65 6.27 -3.10
CA LYS A 329 -16.24 7.60 -2.63
C LYS A 329 -15.87 7.49 -1.17
N GLN A 330 -14.76 8.09 -0.81
CA GLN A 330 -14.29 8.14 0.57
C GLN A 330 -14.01 9.58 0.98
N ARG A 331 -14.40 9.89 2.19
CA ARG A 331 -14.01 11.12 2.89
C ARG A 331 -13.41 10.72 4.22
N LEU A 332 -12.12 10.94 4.35
CA LEU A 332 -11.35 10.57 5.51
C LEU A 332 -10.75 11.82 6.15
N ASN A 333 -10.93 11.96 7.45
CA ASN A 333 -10.25 12.95 8.27
C ASN A 333 -9.54 12.22 9.39
N THR A 334 -8.27 12.54 9.61
CA THR A 334 -7.47 11.95 10.69
C THR A 334 -6.77 13.07 11.44
N ILE A 335 -6.91 13.08 12.75
CA ILE A 335 -6.08 13.87 13.66
C ILE A 335 -5.20 12.93 14.47
N SER A 336 -3.93 13.24 14.59
CA SER A 336 -2.96 12.47 15.36
C SER A 336 -2.17 13.37 16.29
N GLU A 337 -1.84 12.85 17.46
CA GLU A 337 -1.00 13.52 18.45
C GLU A 337 -0.02 12.53 19.06
N GLU A 338 1.22 12.95 19.22
CA GLU A 338 2.24 12.17 19.89
C GLU A 338 3.14 13.06 20.75
N ILE A 339 3.24 12.73 22.03
CA ILE A 339 4.12 13.41 22.99
C ILE A 339 5.21 12.43 23.40
N THR A 340 6.46 12.82 23.22
CA THR A 340 7.63 11.96 23.44
C THR A 340 8.64 12.67 24.35
N PHE A 341 9.09 11.97 25.37
CA PHE A 341 10.21 12.35 26.21
C PHE A 341 11.39 11.43 25.89
N LYS A 342 12.55 12.01 25.59
CA LYS A 342 13.75 11.30 25.19
C LYS A 342 14.97 11.78 25.95
N SER A 343 15.83 10.85 26.42
CA SER A 343 17.11 11.19 27.02
C SER A 343 18.09 11.77 25.97
N LYS A 344 19.07 12.56 26.40
CA LYS A 344 20.13 13.04 25.51
C LYS A 344 21.09 11.92 25.12
N ASN A 345 21.52 11.87 23.83
CA ASN A 345 22.12 10.72 23.16
C ASN A 345 23.53 10.28 23.62
N ASN A 346 24.19 10.99 24.52
CA ASN A 346 25.56 10.66 24.94
C ASN A 346 25.65 10.00 26.32
N LYS A 347 24.55 9.38 26.78
CA LYS A 347 24.47 8.74 28.09
C LYS A 347 24.61 7.21 28.00
N ARG A 348 25.15 6.59 29.05
CA ARG A 348 25.18 5.13 29.20
C ARG A 348 23.78 4.52 29.19
N TRP A 349 22.81 5.19 29.81
CA TRP A 349 21.39 4.85 29.77
C TRP A 349 20.64 5.86 28.90
N GLN A 350 20.16 5.37 27.79
CA GLN A 350 19.32 6.11 26.87
C GLN A 350 17.89 5.57 26.95
N TRP A 351 16.92 6.44 26.94
CA TRP A 351 15.52 6.04 27.01
C TRP A 351 14.63 6.97 26.20
N VAL A 352 13.50 6.44 25.79
CA VAL A 352 12.39 7.16 25.18
C VAL A 352 11.10 6.65 25.78
N THR A 353 10.22 7.58 26.17
CA THR A 353 8.86 7.29 26.66
C THR A 353 7.90 8.21 25.95
N GLY A 354 6.76 7.69 25.52
CA GLY A 354 5.78 8.52 24.85
C GLY A 354 4.36 8.01 24.97
N VAL A 355 3.45 8.93 24.68
CA VAL A 355 2.02 8.68 24.51
C VAL A 355 1.66 9.11 23.10
N SER A 356 0.93 8.27 22.39
CA SER A 356 0.42 8.62 21.06
C SER A 356 -1.05 8.26 20.92
N GLY A 357 -1.74 8.94 20.05
CA GLY A 357 -3.11 8.61 19.70
C GLY A 357 -3.53 9.24 18.39
N PHE A 358 -4.57 8.70 17.79
CA PHE A 358 -5.23 9.31 16.66
C PHE A 358 -6.73 9.04 16.71
N TYR A 359 -7.46 9.91 16.05
CA TYR A 359 -8.86 9.69 15.73
C TYR A 359 -9.07 9.88 14.23
N GLN A 360 -9.71 8.90 13.61
CA GLN A 360 -10.00 8.87 12.19
C GLN A 360 -11.51 8.80 11.98
N TRP A 361 -12.04 9.67 11.12
CA TRP A 361 -13.41 9.61 10.61
C TRP A 361 -13.36 9.20 9.16
N LEU A 362 -13.83 8.02 8.85
CA LEU A 362 -13.94 7.54 7.48
C LEU A 362 -15.40 7.34 7.13
N HIS A 363 -15.88 8.11 6.16
CA HIS A 363 -17.16 7.92 5.50
C HIS A 363 -16.92 7.35 4.12
N THR A 364 -17.54 6.21 3.82
CA THR A 364 -17.42 5.53 2.52
C THR A 364 -18.80 5.33 1.93
N THR A 365 -19.01 5.72 0.68
CA THR A 365 -20.15 5.28 -0.12
C THR A 365 -19.65 4.36 -1.22
N GLY A 366 -20.32 3.23 -1.44
CA GLY A 366 -19.86 2.20 -2.36
C GLY A 366 -21.02 1.51 -3.08
N PRO A 367 -21.77 2.20 -3.98
CA PRO A 367 -22.80 1.54 -4.74
C PRO A 367 -22.20 0.56 -5.75
N VAL A 368 -22.80 -0.64 -5.81
CA VAL A 368 -22.63 -1.62 -6.88
C VAL A 368 -23.86 -1.51 -7.79
N ASN A 369 -23.63 -1.30 -9.08
CA ASN A 369 -24.71 -1.24 -10.06
C ASN A 369 -24.63 -2.48 -10.96
N PHE A 370 -25.59 -3.37 -10.87
CA PHE A 370 -25.80 -4.42 -11.86
C PHE A 370 -26.40 -3.78 -13.11
N MET A 371 -25.70 -3.95 -14.21
CA MET A 371 -26.10 -3.42 -15.51
C MET A 371 -26.94 -4.48 -16.23
N GLU A 372 -27.37 -4.20 -17.45
CA GLU A 372 -28.33 -5.02 -18.20
C GLU A 372 -27.93 -6.51 -18.30
N ASP A 373 -26.69 -6.80 -18.72
CA ASP A 373 -26.19 -8.19 -18.79
C ASP A 373 -26.04 -8.81 -17.39
N GLY A 374 -25.71 -8.02 -16.39
CA GLY A 374 -25.61 -8.47 -14.99
C GLY A 374 -26.96 -8.84 -14.39
N VAL A 375 -28.00 -8.07 -14.69
CA VAL A 375 -29.37 -8.38 -14.26
C VAL A 375 -29.86 -9.66 -14.94
N THR A 376 -29.70 -9.78 -16.25
CA THR A 376 -30.18 -10.89 -17.05
C THR A 376 -29.41 -12.19 -16.80
N ASP A 377 -28.06 -12.15 -16.84
CA ASP A 377 -27.23 -13.34 -16.74
C ASP A 377 -26.96 -13.76 -15.29
N MET A 378 -26.68 -12.79 -14.38
CA MET A 378 -26.24 -13.12 -13.03
C MET A 378 -27.39 -13.15 -12.00
N ILE A 379 -28.39 -12.29 -12.10
CA ILE A 379 -29.49 -12.31 -11.15
C ILE A 379 -30.60 -13.23 -11.67
N GLU A 380 -31.22 -12.88 -12.76
CA GLU A 380 -32.34 -13.66 -13.34
C GLU A 380 -31.90 -15.05 -13.80
N GLY A 381 -30.81 -15.13 -14.58
CA GLY A 381 -30.29 -16.39 -15.13
C GLY A 381 -29.86 -17.38 -14.04
N ASN A 382 -29.21 -16.94 -12.96
CA ASN A 382 -28.84 -17.83 -11.86
C ASN A 382 -30.06 -18.38 -11.10
N ILE A 383 -31.08 -17.54 -10.87
CA ILE A 383 -32.33 -17.95 -10.23
C ILE A 383 -33.06 -18.96 -11.12
N ASN A 384 -33.21 -18.64 -12.39
CA ASN A 384 -33.91 -19.52 -13.35
C ASN A 384 -33.14 -20.85 -13.55
N ASN A 385 -31.81 -20.85 -13.55
CA ASN A 385 -31.00 -22.08 -13.60
C ASN A 385 -31.20 -22.94 -12.34
N THR A 386 -31.35 -22.33 -11.19
CA THR A 386 -31.69 -23.04 -9.92
C THR A 386 -33.05 -23.67 -10.01
N PHE A 387 -34.05 -22.92 -10.45
CA PHE A 387 -35.42 -23.45 -10.65
C PHE A 387 -35.44 -24.61 -11.65
N LYS A 388 -34.68 -24.51 -12.75
CA LYS A 388 -34.55 -25.59 -13.73
C LYS A 388 -33.94 -26.86 -13.13
N LYS A 389 -32.92 -26.73 -12.29
CA LYS A 389 -32.28 -27.86 -11.57
C LYS A 389 -33.32 -28.53 -10.65
N ILE A 390 -34.03 -27.74 -9.84
CA ILE A 390 -35.10 -28.24 -8.95
C ILE A 390 -36.13 -29.06 -9.72
N HIS A 391 -36.58 -28.53 -10.86
CA HIS A 391 -37.58 -29.25 -11.69
C HIS A 391 -37.00 -30.53 -12.33
N LEU A 392 -35.71 -30.52 -12.77
CA LEU A 392 -35.05 -31.68 -13.36
C LEU A 392 -34.80 -32.82 -12.37
N ASP A 393 -34.61 -32.51 -11.09
CA ASP A 393 -34.34 -33.49 -10.03
C ASP A 393 -35.61 -34.36 -9.75
N ASP A 394 -36.82 -33.79 -9.83
CA ASP A 394 -38.10 -34.54 -9.73
C ASP A 394 -39.22 -33.89 -10.59
N PRO A 395 -39.16 -34.10 -11.93
CA PRO A 395 -40.10 -33.42 -12.85
C PRO A 395 -41.58 -33.74 -12.64
N ARG A 396 -41.90 -34.83 -11.89
CA ARG A 396 -43.28 -35.22 -11.62
C ARG A 396 -43.89 -34.55 -10.40
N ARG A 397 -43.03 -34.13 -9.45
CA ARG A 397 -43.46 -33.57 -8.15
C ARG A 397 -43.19 -32.10 -8.02
N THR A 398 -42.18 -31.60 -8.76
CA THR A 398 -41.82 -30.19 -8.71
C THR A 398 -42.42 -29.40 -9.87
N PRO A 399 -42.96 -28.20 -9.67
CA PRO A 399 -43.43 -27.35 -10.75
C PRO A 399 -42.27 -26.84 -11.59
N GLU A 400 -42.58 -26.50 -12.83
CA GLU A 400 -41.72 -25.65 -13.65
C GLU A 400 -41.86 -24.20 -13.13
N MET A 401 -40.74 -23.58 -12.76
CA MET A 401 -40.68 -22.22 -12.22
C MET A 401 -39.79 -21.34 -13.11
N SER A 402 -40.17 -20.09 -13.29
CA SER A 402 -39.38 -19.06 -13.92
C SER A 402 -39.62 -17.69 -13.31
N LEU A 403 -38.60 -16.83 -13.46
CA LEU A 403 -38.60 -15.47 -12.95
C LEU A 403 -38.19 -14.55 -14.07
N ASP A 404 -38.86 -13.42 -14.20
CA ASP A 404 -38.59 -12.33 -15.11
C ASP A 404 -38.28 -11.09 -14.30
N VAL A 405 -37.08 -10.51 -14.39
CA VAL A 405 -36.73 -9.26 -13.73
C VAL A 405 -37.11 -8.08 -14.62
N LEU A 406 -37.89 -7.16 -14.07
CA LEU A 406 -38.44 -6.01 -14.81
C LEU A 406 -37.48 -4.81 -14.84
N ASN A 407 -36.44 -4.80 -14.00
CA ASN A 407 -35.43 -3.74 -13.94
C ASN A 407 -34.32 -3.98 -14.97
N ASN A 408 -33.99 -2.98 -15.78
CA ASN A 408 -32.78 -3.01 -16.65
C ASN A 408 -31.48 -2.80 -15.87
N ARG A 409 -31.57 -2.23 -14.66
CA ARG A 409 -30.45 -2.01 -13.75
C ARG A 409 -30.89 -2.17 -12.32
N ILE A 410 -30.04 -2.78 -11.50
CA ILE A 410 -30.27 -2.91 -10.07
C ILE A 410 -29.10 -2.26 -9.34
N ARG A 411 -29.39 -1.32 -8.46
CA ARG A 411 -28.41 -0.65 -7.63
C ARG A 411 -28.46 -1.23 -6.22
N VAL A 412 -27.33 -1.72 -5.75
CA VAL A 412 -27.07 -1.98 -4.33
C VAL A 412 -26.37 -0.76 -3.76
N SER A 413 -27.00 -0.01 -2.89
CA SER A 413 -26.40 1.14 -2.23
C SER A 413 -25.51 0.69 -1.08
N GLY A 414 -24.58 1.54 -0.68
CA GLY A 414 -23.77 1.34 0.51
C GLY A 414 -23.30 2.69 1.07
N SER A 415 -23.51 2.89 2.37
CA SER A 415 -23.05 4.07 3.12
C SER A 415 -22.55 3.63 4.48
N PHE A 416 -21.27 3.91 4.77
CA PHE A 416 -20.57 3.37 5.92
C PHE A 416 -19.78 4.47 6.62
N ASP A 417 -20.03 4.65 7.93
CA ASP A 417 -19.18 5.46 8.80
C ASP A 417 -18.35 4.51 9.67
N THR A 418 -17.04 4.54 9.48
CA THR A 418 -16.10 3.65 10.19
C THR A 418 -15.08 4.45 11.00
N PRO A 419 -15.48 5.11 12.11
CA PRO A 419 -14.54 5.81 12.98
C PRO A 419 -13.62 4.83 13.72
N VAL A 420 -12.35 5.25 13.85
CA VAL A 420 -11.31 4.54 14.58
C VAL A 420 -10.67 5.48 15.60
N PHE A 421 -10.60 5.05 16.85
CA PHE A 421 -9.83 5.70 17.91
C PHE A 421 -8.70 4.76 18.32
N SER A 422 -7.46 5.27 18.39
CA SER A 422 -6.32 4.53 18.93
C SER A 422 -5.55 5.39 19.92
N THR A 423 -5.06 4.77 20.97
CA THR A 423 -4.14 5.39 21.93
C THR A 423 -3.12 4.37 22.40
N ALA A 424 -1.92 4.82 22.70
CA ALA A 424 -0.85 3.96 23.16
C ALA A 424 0.10 4.66 24.13
N LEU A 425 0.64 3.86 25.05
CA LEU A 425 1.76 4.21 25.91
C LEU A 425 2.95 3.30 25.57
N TYR A 426 4.13 3.89 25.41
CA TYR A 426 5.34 3.12 25.12
C TYR A 426 6.56 3.62 25.87
N HIS A 427 7.46 2.68 26.13
CA HIS A 427 8.77 2.95 26.72
C HIS A 427 9.82 2.04 26.08
N GLN A 428 11.00 2.60 25.82
CA GLN A 428 12.18 1.84 25.40
C GLN A 428 13.40 2.38 26.13
N SER A 429 14.19 1.48 26.72
CA SER A 429 15.50 1.76 27.32
C SER A 429 16.61 1.04 26.58
N THR A 430 17.73 1.75 26.38
CA THR A 430 18.97 1.18 25.85
C THR A 430 20.09 1.44 26.84
N PHE A 431 20.75 0.38 27.32
CA PHE A 431 21.91 0.44 28.17
C PHE A 431 23.15 0.16 27.32
N ASN A 432 23.97 1.19 27.13
CA ASN A 432 25.22 1.09 26.40
C ASN A 432 26.37 0.66 27.33
N ASP A 433 27.36 -0.05 26.79
CA ASP A 433 28.49 -0.59 27.53
C ASP A 433 28.09 -1.45 28.74
N LEU A 434 27.04 -2.26 28.57
CA LEU A 434 26.53 -3.16 29.60
C LEU A 434 27.42 -4.41 29.66
N PHE A 435 27.99 -4.72 30.84
CA PHE A 435 28.94 -5.81 31.10
C PHE A 435 30.25 -5.69 30.35
N VAL A 436 30.27 -5.41 29.05
CA VAL A 436 31.44 -5.30 28.17
C VAL A 436 31.33 -4.01 27.36
N LYS A 437 32.44 -3.31 27.17
CA LYS A 437 32.52 -2.09 26.35
C LYS A 437 32.08 -2.42 24.93
N GLY A 438 31.19 -1.60 24.35
CA GLY A 438 30.60 -1.80 23.04
C GLY A 438 29.31 -2.63 23.01
N LEU A 439 28.96 -3.35 24.11
CA LEU A 439 27.70 -4.11 24.18
C LEU A 439 26.56 -3.20 24.64
N SER A 440 25.54 -3.07 23.83
CA SER A 440 24.30 -2.37 24.15
C SER A 440 23.11 -3.34 24.21
N VAL A 441 22.25 -3.17 25.19
CA VAL A 441 21.00 -3.92 25.34
C VAL A 441 19.83 -2.95 25.27
N THR A 442 18.90 -3.22 24.38
CA THR A 442 17.66 -2.46 24.20
C THR A 442 16.47 -3.30 24.61
N ALA A 443 15.65 -2.79 25.53
CA ALA A 443 14.37 -3.39 25.88
C ALA A 443 13.27 -2.35 25.74
N GLY A 444 12.17 -2.72 25.11
CA GLY A 444 11.04 -1.82 24.90
C GLY A 444 9.70 -2.53 24.95
N LEU A 445 8.68 -1.75 25.28
CA LEU A 445 7.31 -2.22 25.38
C LEU A 445 6.34 -1.11 24.97
N ARG A 446 5.31 -1.48 24.21
CA ARG A 446 4.16 -0.63 23.88
C ARG A 446 2.87 -1.35 24.23
N LEU A 447 1.98 -0.65 24.89
CA LEU A 447 0.60 -1.04 25.08
C LEU A 447 -0.27 -0.13 24.21
N GLU A 448 -1.02 -0.72 23.31
CA GLU A 448 -1.90 0.01 22.37
C GLU A 448 -3.33 -0.48 22.52
N TYR A 449 -4.26 0.47 22.67
CA TYR A 449 -5.69 0.23 22.66
C TYR A 449 -6.30 0.86 21.43
N GLU A 450 -7.10 0.08 20.70
CA GLU A 450 -7.81 0.51 19.51
C GLU A 450 -9.30 0.19 19.63
N LYS A 451 -10.13 1.17 19.36
CA LYS A 451 -11.58 1.03 19.29
C LYS A 451 -12.08 1.48 17.93
N MET A 452 -12.88 0.65 17.29
CA MET A 452 -13.50 0.90 16.00
C MET A 452 -14.98 0.61 16.02
N SER A 453 -15.72 1.32 15.19
CA SER A 453 -17.14 1.03 14.97
C SER A 453 -17.49 1.19 13.50
N MET A 454 -18.59 0.59 13.10
CA MET A 454 -19.15 0.75 11.76
C MET A 454 -20.64 1.04 11.91
N ASN A 455 -21.09 2.24 11.49
CA ASN A 455 -22.49 2.49 11.21
C ASN A 455 -22.72 2.20 9.73
N TYR A 456 -23.73 1.43 9.41
CA TYR A 456 -23.97 1.02 8.03
C TYR A 456 -25.43 1.23 7.63
N PHE A 457 -25.59 1.55 6.35
CA PHE A 457 -26.86 1.59 5.64
C PHE A 457 -26.63 1.01 4.24
N SER A 458 -27.40 0.00 3.86
CA SER A 458 -27.35 -0.58 2.52
C SER A 458 -28.76 -1.01 2.13
N ASP A 459 -29.17 -0.70 0.93
CA ASP A 459 -30.48 -1.06 0.37
C ASP A 459 -30.38 -1.43 -1.11
N SER A 460 -31.43 -2.05 -1.59
CA SER A 460 -31.65 -2.32 -3.02
C SER A 460 -33.14 -2.43 -3.31
N ASN A 461 -33.49 -2.53 -4.60
CA ASN A 461 -34.87 -2.74 -5.03
C ASN A 461 -34.91 -3.55 -6.32
N ILE A 462 -35.77 -4.57 -6.37
CA ILE A 462 -36.03 -5.38 -7.56
C ILE A 462 -37.52 -5.54 -7.79
N ASP A 463 -37.98 -5.28 -9.02
CA ASP A 463 -39.29 -5.54 -9.52
C ASP A 463 -39.25 -6.77 -10.43
N PHE A 464 -40.16 -7.72 -10.23
CA PHE A 464 -40.11 -8.98 -10.95
C PHE A 464 -41.48 -9.62 -11.13
N ASP A 465 -41.62 -10.49 -12.13
CA ASP A 465 -42.70 -11.42 -12.32
C ASP A 465 -42.22 -12.85 -12.01
N PHE A 466 -43.05 -13.65 -11.37
CA PHE A 466 -42.77 -15.07 -11.11
C PHE A 466 -43.86 -15.94 -11.71
N PHE A 467 -43.47 -17.05 -12.36
CA PHE A 467 -44.35 -17.96 -13.01
C PHE A 467 -44.20 -19.38 -12.44
N LEU A 468 -45.30 -20.02 -12.13
CA LEU A 468 -45.33 -21.37 -11.63
C LEU A 468 -46.27 -22.21 -12.53
N LYS A 469 -45.78 -23.32 -13.10
CA LYS A 469 -46.53 -24.20 -13.97
C LYS A 469 -46.41 -25.63 -13.47
N MET A 470 -47.57 -26.29 -13.32
CA MET A 470 -47.65 -27.70 -12.94
C MET A 470 -48.31 -28.51 -14.06
N ALA A 471 -47.86 -29.74 -14.27
CA ALA A 471 -48.39 -30.63 -15.29
C ALA A 471 -49.62 -31.38 -14.79
N MET A 472 -49.68 -31.75 -13.49
CA MET A 472 -50.80 -32.47 -12.87
C MET A 472 -51.09 -31.97 -11.44
N PRO A 473 -52.29 -31.38 -11.14
CA PRO A 473 -53.23 -30.92 -12.15
C PRO A 473 -52.64 -29.79 -12.99
N PRO A 474 -53.08 -29.62 -14.25
CA PRO A 474 -52.52 -28.56 -15.11
C PRO A 474 -52.86 -27.20 -14.53
N LEU A 475 -51.84 -26.47 -14.10
CA LEU A 475 -51.95 -25.17 -13.43
C LEU A 475 -50.88 -24.25 -13.99
N ASN A 476 -51.27 -23.03 -14.32
CA ASN A 476 -50.32 -21.98 -14.73
C ASN A 476 -50.67 -20.69 -13.97
N ILE A 477 -49.84 -20.30 -13.04
CA ILE A 477 -50.05 -19.15 -12.16
C ILE A 477 -48.98 -18.11 -12.41
N PRO A 478 -49.34 -16.98 -13.00
CA PRO A 478 -48.48 -15.82 -13.05
C PRO A 478 -48.64 -14.96 -11.80
N PHE A 479 -47.52 -14.70 -11.10
CA PHE A 479 -47.45 -13.68 -10.02
C PHE A 479 -46.78 -12.44 -10.62
N ARG A 480 -47.57 -11.41 -10.87
CA ARG A 480 -47.11 -10.22 -11.58
C ARG A 480 -46.87 -9.01 -10.65
N ASN A 481 -45.95 -8.14 -11.06
CA ASN A 481 -45.65 -6.89 -10.36
C ASN A 481 -45.30 -7.15 -8.89
N LEU A 482 -44.42 -8.11 -8.65
CA LEU A 482 -43.83 -8.35 -7.34
C LEU A 482 -42.69 -7.37 -7.13
N ASN A 483 -42.46 -7.01 -5.87
CA ASN A 483 -41.34 -6.14 -5.47
C ASN A 483 -40.65 -6.73 -4.25
N ALA A 484 -39.29 -6.66 -4.26
CA ALA A 484 -38.48 -6.95 -3.10
C ALA A 484 -37.53 -5.79 -2.84
N ALA A 485 -37.55 -5.26 -1.62
CA ALA A 485 -36.77 -4.12 -1.19
C ALA A 485 -35.97 -4.46 0.08
N PRO A 486 -34.83 -5.14 -0.06
CA PRO A 486 -33.96 -5.44 1.08
C PRO A 486 -33.36 -4.16 1.67
N LEU A 487 -33.20 -4.14 3.01
CA LEU A 487 -32.66 -3.03 3.76
C LEU A 487 -31.84 -3.55 4.95
N LEU A 488 -30.59 -3.17 5.03
CA LEU A 488 -29.72 -3.43 6.17
C LEU A 488 -29.22 -2.10 6.76
N GLU A 489 -29.55 -1.86 8.02
CA GLU A 489 -29.05 -0.71 8.77
C GLU A 489 -28.67 -1.12 10.19
N GLY A 490 -27.63 -0.53 10.74
CA GLY A 490 -27.21 -0.88 12.08
C GLY A 490 -25.85 -0.33 12.47
N LYS A 491 -25.32 -0.90 13.54
CA LYS A 491 -24.05 -0.49 14.13
C LYS A 491 -23.30 -1.65 14.72
N GLU A 492 -22.02 -1.81 14.31
CA GLU A 492 -21.07 -2.74 14.89
C GLU A 492 -19.97 -2.01 15.67
N LYS A 493 -19.41 -2.67 16.69
CA LYS A 493 -18.33 -2.14 17.52
C LYS A 493 -17.34 -3.23 17.84
N ASN A 494 -16.05 -2.89 17.80
CA ASN A 494 -14.96 -3.76 18.22
C ASN A 494 -13.86 -2.95 18.91
N ASP A 495 -13.16 -3.60 19.84
CA ASP A 495 -11.97 -3.03 20.45
C ASP A 495 -10.91 -4.10 20.67
N TYR A 496 -9.65 -3.66 20.66
CA TYR A 496 -8.48 -4.52 20.77
C TYR A 496 -7.41 -3.88 21.63
N VAL A 497 -6.68 -4.74 22.35
CA VAL A 497 -5.46 -4.38 23.08
C VAL A 497 -4.29 -5.15 22.47
N GLN A 498 -3.19 -4.46 22.17
CA GLN A 498 -1.98 -5.05 21.64
C GLN A 498 -0.78 -4.71 22.53
N LEU A 499 0.03 -5.73 22.82
CA LEU A 499 1.29 -5.62 23.54
C LEU A 499 2.43 -5.87 22.57
N LEU A 500 3.34 -4.90 22.40
CA LEU A 500 4.40 -4.90 21.38
C LEU A 500 5.78 -4.80 22.04
N PRO A 501 6.36 -5.94 22.46
CA PRO A 501 7.68 -5.99 23.04
C PRO A 501 8.79 -5.92 22.00
N LYS A 502 9.96 -5.43 22.44
CA LYS A 502 11.24 -5.47 21.75
C LYS A 502 12.35 -5.83 22.70
N LEU A 503 13.23 -6.72 22.26
CA LEU A 503 14.50 -7.00 22.92
C LEU A 503 15.59 -7.06 21.86
N ALA A 504 16.70 -6.34 22.06
CA ALA A 504 17.82 -6.36 21.13
C ALA A 504 19.14 -6.26 21.85
N PHE A 505 20.15 -6.96 21.32
CA PHE A 505 21.54 -6.90 21.72
C PHE A 505 22.35 -6.40 20.52
N LYS A 506 23.17 -5.36 20.75
CA LYS A 506 24.05 -4.81 19.74
C LYS A 506 25.45 -4.74 20.28
N TYR A 507 26.43 -5.12 19.47
CA TYR A 507 27.84 -5.00 19.78
C TYR A 507 28.57 -4.12 18.77
N ASP A 508 29.09 -2.99 19.24
CA ASP A 508 29.88 -2.03 18.47
C ASP A 508 31.38 -2.37 18.59
N PHE A 509 31.98 -2.95 17.53
CA PHE A 509 33.44 -3.20 17.52
C PHE A 509 34.22 -1.99 17.07
N SER A 510 33.57 -0.99 16.48
CA SER A 510 34.12 0.34 16.21
C SER A 510 32.96 1.34 16.07
N PRO A 511 33.23 2.66 16.06
CA PRO A 511 32.16 3.66 15.88
C PRO A 511 31.31 3.51 14.61
N ALA A 512 31.82 2.82 13.59
CA ALA A 512 31.13 2.64 12.30
C ALA A 512 30.75 1.19 12.00
N ASN A 513 31.10 0.25 12.91
CA ASN A 513 30.86 -1.18 12.67
C ASN A 513 30.19 -1.85 13.86
N ASN A 514 29.07 -2.46 13.61
CA ASN A 514 28.32 -3.17 14.63
C ASN A 514 27.67 -4.45 14.09
N MET A 515 27.29 -5.31 15.02
CA MET A 515 26.38 -6.44 14.79
C MET A 515 25.30 -6.44 15.85
N TYR A 516 24.15 -7.02 15.51
CA TYR A 516 23.01 -7.05 16.41
C TYR A 516 22.18 -8.34 16.27
N VAL A 517 21.44 -8.64 17.34
CA VAL A 517 20.36 -9.64 17.34
C VAL A 517 19.14 -8.95 17.94
N SER A 518 17.96 -9.16 17.36
CA SER A 518 16.74 -8.57 17.88
C SER A 518 15.54 -9.52 17.79
N ILE A 519 14.64 -9.36 18.75
CA ILE A 519 13.32 -10.01 18.78
C ILE A 519 12.30 -8.89 18.91
N THR A 520 11.35 -8.82 17.97
CA THR A 520 10.33 -7.76 17.93
C THR A 520 8.98 -8.32 17.55
N ARG A 521 7.91 -7.74 18.10
CA ARG A 521 6.55 -8.03 17.69
C ARG A 521 5.93 -6.81 17.02
N GLY A 522 5.25 -7.04 15.88
CA GLY A 522 4.42 -6.05 15.19
C GLY A 522 3.03 -6.58 14.96
N TYR A 523 2.09 -5.69 14.68
CA TYR A 523 0.73 -6.08 14.33
C TYR A 523 0.17 -5.19 13.21
N ARG A 524 -0.84 -5.73 12.54
CA ARG A 524 -1.72 -5.04 11.62
C ARG A 524 -3.13 -5.02 12.19
N SER A 525 -3.78 -3.86 12.15
CA SER A 525 -5.11 -3.66 12.73
C SER A 525 -6.17 -4.55 12.05
N GLY A 526 -7.21 -4.87 12.79
CA GLY A 526 -8.46 -5.40 12.27
C GLY A 526 -9.27 -4.35 11.51
N GLY A 527 -10.50 -4.68 11.16
CA GLY A 527 -11.38 -3.77 10.43
C GLY A 527 -12.71 -4.38 10.04
N TYR A 528 -13.36 -3.73 9.06
CA TYR A 528 -14.65 -4.14 8.53
C TYR A 528 -14.59 -4.38 7.01
N ASN A 529 -15.20 -5.45 6.55
CA ASN A 529 -15.39 -5.79 5.14
C ASN A 529 -16.65 -5.10 4.60
N VAL A 530 -16.59 -3.80 4.33
CA VAL A 530 -17.76 -3.03 3.84
C VAL A 530 -18.26 -3.52 2.47
N GLN A 531 -17.40 -4.10 1.66
CA GLN A 531 -17.75 -4.69 0.37
C GLN A 531 -18.67 -5.93 0.49
N MET A 532 -18.74 -6.55 1.68
CA MET A 532 -19.62 -7.70 1.93
C MET A 532 -21.10 -7.32 1.96
N PHE A 533 -21.42 -6.05 2.09
CA PHE A 533 -22.82 -5.62 2.09
C PHE A 533 -23.52 -5.87 0.75
N SER A 534 -22.81 -5.92 -0.37
CA SER A 534 -23.41 -6.33 -1.64
C SER A 534 -23.91 -7.78 -1.62
N GLU A 535 -23.17 -8.68 -0.95
CA GLU A 535 -23.57 -10.09 -0.77
C GLU A 535 -24.70 -10.23 0.24
N LEU A 536 -24.63 -9.50 1.36
CA LEU A 536 -25.66 -9.51 2.39
C LEU A 536 -26.99 -9.01 1.82
N ILE A 537 -26.98 -7.92 1.05
CA ILE A 537 -28.16 -7.38 0.37
C ILE A 537 -28.71 -8.36 -0.69
N GLN A 538 -27.86 -9.04 -1.44
CA GLN A 538 -28.31 -10.05 -2.39
C GLN A 538 -28.98 -11.23 -1.68
N SER A 539 -28.43 -11.66 -0.54
CA SER A 539 -29.05 -12.72 0.28
C SER A 539 -30.41 -12.28 0.85
N ASP A 540 -30.50 -11.05 1.37
CA ASP A 540 -31.78 -10.50 1.88
C ASP A 540 -32.78 -10.29 0.73
N MET A 541 -32.31 -9.86 -0.45
CA MET A 541 -33.12 -9.72 -1.65
C MET A 541 -33.82 -11.05 -2.02
N GLN A 542 -33.05 -12.16 -2.03
CA GLN A 542 -33.59 -13.49 -2.32
C GLN A 542 -34.67 -13.86 -1.29
N GLN A 543 -34.48 -13.60 0.00
CA GLN A 543 -35.51 -13.85 1.04
C GLN A 543 -36.75 -13.00 0.82
N LYS A 544 -36.59 -11.69 0.55
CA LYS A 544 -37.69 -10.78 0.28
C LYS A 544 -38.47 -11.13 -1.00
N MET A 545 -37.77 -11.62 -2.04
CA MET A 545 -38.46 -12.10 -3.26
C MET A 545 -39.31 -13.32 -2.95
N ILE A 546 -38.84 -14.24 -2.14
CA ILE A 546 -39.62 -15.43 -1.72
C ILE A 546 -40.83 -15.00 -0.87
N GLU A 547 -40.66 -14.11 0.10
CA GLU A 547 -41.74 -13.54 0.90
C GLU A 547 -42.79 -12.92 -0.01
N ALA A 548 -42.42 -12.09 -0.99
CA ALA A 548 -43.35 -11.47 -1.94
C ALA A 548 -44.11 -12.47 -2.79
N ILE A 549 -43.49 -13.61 -3.15
CA ILE A 549 -44.18 -14.71 -3.85
C ILE A 549 -45.19 -15.39 -2.91
N LEU A 550 -44.75 -15.72 -1.68
CA LEU A 550 -45.59 -16.41 -0.69
C LEU A 550 -46.79 -15.57 -0.26
N ASP A 551 -46.66 -14.28 -0.10
CA ASP A 551 -47.72 -13.35 0.27
C ASP A 551 -48.86 -13.28 -0.79
N LYS A 552 -48.51 -13.48 -2.06
CA LYS A 552 -49.48 -13.51 -3.15
C LYS A 552 -49.94 -14.93 -3.51
N ALA A 553 -49.27 -15.95 -2.99
CA ALA A 553 -49.66 -17.34 -3.25
C ALA A 553 -50.96 -17.71 -2.56
N PRO A 554 -51.82 -18.51 -3.17
CA PRO A 554 -52.99 -19.10 -2.49
C PRO A 554 -52.54 -19.90 -1.26
N GLU A 555 -53.23 -19.81 -0.14
CA GLU A 555 -52.90 -20.47 1.14
C GLU A 555 -52.62 -21.97 0.97
N SER A 556 -53.34 -22.64 0.08
CA SER A 556 -53.16 -24.05 -0.24
C SER A 556 -51.88 -24.39 -0.97
N MET A 557 -51.17 -23.38 -1.53
CA MET A 557 -49.92 -23.54 -2.30
C MET A 557 -48.73 -22.98 -1.61
N ALA A 558 -48.91 -22.00 -0.73
CA ALA A 558 -47.80 -21.31 -0.04
C ALA A 558 -46.90 -22.29 0.71
N GLY A 559 -47.51 -23.25 1.46
CA GLY A 559 -46.72 -24.28 2.16
C GLY A 559 -45.94 -25.23 1.28
N MET A 560 -46.50 -25.55 0.08
CA MET A 560 -45.77 -26.36 -0.90
C MET A 560 -44.55 -25.58 -1.51
N ILE A 561 -44.79 -24.34 -1.89
CA ILE A 561 -43.71 -23.46 -2.45
C ILE A 561 -42.61 -23.27 -1.40
N GLU A 562 -42.98 -22.94 -0.17
CA GLU A 562 -42.04 -22.76 0.94
C GLU A 562 -41.23 -24.04 1.24
N GLY A 563 -41.91 -25.21 1.24
CA GLY A 563 -41.24 -26.49 1.46
C GLY A 563 -40.19 -26.82 0.40
N MET A 564 -40.51 -26.59 -0.87
CA MET A 564 -39.58 -26.77 -1.98
C MET A 564 -38.39 -25.81 -1.89
N ILE A 565 -38.64 -24.56 -1.55
CA ILE A 565 -37.58 -23.55 -1.40
C ILE A 565 -36.66 -23.95 -0.24
N LYS A 566 -37.18 -24.32 0.93
CA LYS A 566 -36.39 -24.77 2.07
C LYS A 566 -35.49 -26.00 1.75
N GLN A 567 -35.98 -26.90 0.93
CA GLN A 567 -35.26 -28.11 0.55
C GLN A 567 -34.04 -27.79 -0.37
N HIS A 568 -34.13 -26.78 -1.24
CA HIS A 568 -33.14 -26.49 -2.28
C HIS A 568 -32.36 -25.19 -2.00
N MET A 569 -32.79 -24.39 -1.05
CA MET A 569 -32.11 -23.18 -0.59
C MET A 569 -31.85 -23.25 0.92
N PRO A 570 -30.77 -23.96 1.34
CA PRO A 570 -30.51 -24.27 2.76
C PRO A 570 -30.24 -23.02 3.61
N ASN A 571 -30.01 -21.88 2.98
CA ASN A 571 -29.81 -20.59 3.66
C ASN A 571 -31.11 -19.76 3.78
N TYR A 572 -32.21 -20.21 3.19
CA TYR A 572 -33.51 -19.52 3.34
C TYR A 572 -33.96 -19.50 4.81
N GLY A 573 -34.36 -18.33 5.29
CA GLY A 573 -34.82 -18.12 6.65
C GLY A 573 -33.72 -18.12 7.71
N LYS A 574 -32.42 -18.18 7.32
CA LYS A 574 -31.30 -17.95 8.25
C LYS A 574 -31.14 -16.45 8.46
N GLU A 575 -30.97 -16.06 9.72
CA GLU A 575 -30.70 -14.69 10.10
C GLU A 575 -29.30 -14.29 9.59
N LEU A 576 -29.23 -13.11 8.96
CA LEU A 576 -27.96 -12.57 8.45
C LEU A 576 -27.13 -12.02 9.62
N ASN A 577 -25.99 -12.62 9.89
CA ASN A 577 -25.07 -12.15 10.93
C ASN A 577 -24.05 -11.17 10.31
N VAL A 578 -24.37 -9.87 10.37
CA VAL A 578 -23.52 -8.79 9.84
C VAL A 578 -22.17 -8.78 10.53
N GLN A 579 -22.12 -8.99 11.85
CA GLN A 579 -20.87 -8.96 12.63
C GLN A 579 -19.90 -10.07 12.19
N GLU A 580 -20.37 -11.31 12.10
CA GLU A 580 -19.52 -12.44 11.68
C GLU A 580 -19.02 -12.31 10.24
N THR A 581 -19.85 -11.72 9.36
CA THR A 581 -19.54 -11.58 7.94
C THR A 581 -18.59 -10.42 7.67
N THR A 582 -18.69 -9.33 8.43
CA THR A 582 -17.96 -8.10 8.10
C THR A 582 -16.72 -7.86 8.94
N VAL A 583 -16.62 -8.40 10.16
CA VAL A 583 -15.52 -8.12 11.09
C VAL A 583 -14.34 -9.06 10.87
N TYR A 584 -13.13 -8.49 10.81
CA TYR A 584 -11.89 -9.25 10.92
C TYR A 584 -10.98 -8.67 12.02
N LYS A 585 -10.24 -9.56 12.71
CA LYS A 585 -9.40 -9.24 13.88
C LYS A 585 -8.00 -8.80 13.47
N PRO A 586 -7.22 -8.17 14.40
CA PRO A 586 -5.82 -7.89 14.17
C PRO A 586 -5.01 -9.16 13.89
N GLU A 587 -3.98 -9.00 13.06
CA GLU A 587 -2.95 -9.98 12.74
C GLU A 587 -1.64 -9.54 13.39
N TYR A 588 -0.80 -10.46 13.86
CA TYR A 588 0.50 -10.12 14.45
C TYR A 588 1.62 -11.04 13.99
N SER A 589 2.85 -10.53 14.02
CA SER A 589 4.05 -11.28 13.65
C SER A 589 5.17 -11.06 14.66
N TRP A 590 5.85 -12.16 15.01
CA TRP A 590 7.13 -12.14 15.69
C TRP A 590 8.26 -12.17 14.68
N ASN A 591 9.27 -11.34 14.88
CA ASN A 591 10.47 -11.29 14.05
C ASN A 591 11.71 -11.55 14.89
N TYR A 592 12.51 -12.51 14.44
CA TYR A 592 13.83 -12.83 14.97
C TYR A 592 14.85 -12.47 13.91
N GLU A 593 15.78 -11.59 14.26
CA GLU A 593 16.70 -11.00 13.29
C GLU A 593 18.13 -10.96 13.82
N VAL A 594 19.07 -11.27 12.97
CA VAL A 594 20.50 -11.04 13.17
C VAL A 594 21.03 -10.19 12.00
N GLY A 595 21.83 -9.15 12.30
CA GLY A 595 22.34 -8.28 11.25
C GLY A 595 23.61 -7.57 11.64
N SER A 596 24.18 -6.84 10.68
CA SER A 596 25.38 -6.03 10.86
C SER A 596 25.37 -4.80 9.96
N HIS A 597 25.94 -3.71 10.46
CA HIS A 597 26.26 -2.50 9.72
C HIS A 597 27.76 -2.31 9.73
N LEU A 598 28.39 -2.34 8.57
CA LEU A 598 29.83 -2.28 8.45
C LEU A 598 30.27 -1.12 7.53
N SER A 599 31.34 -0.46 7.91
CA SER A 599 32.04 0.54 7.11
C SER A 599 33.50 0.12 7.00
N LEU A 600 33.88 -0.42 5.85
CA LEU A 600 35.16 -1.06 5.60
C LEU A 600 36.04 -0.19 4.69
N PHE A 601 37.36 -0.43 4.71
CA PHE A 601 38.33 0.24 3.84
C PHE A 601 38.26 1.77 3.97
N ASN A 602 38.25 2.29 5.21
CA ASN A 602 38.12 3.73 5.53
C ASN A 602 36.88 4.37 4.90
N GLY A 603 35.72 3.70 4.99
CA GLY A 603 34.44 4.21 4.50
C GLY A 603 34.15 3.97 3.01
N LYS A 604 35.12 3.40 2.26
CA LYS A 604 34.95 3.14 0.82
C LYS A 604 33.95 2.06 0.51
N LEU A 605 33.68 1.16 1.45
CA LEU A 605 32.65 0.12 1.33
C LEU A 605 31.74 0.15 2.56
N LYS A 606 30.47 0.49 2.36
CA LYS A 606 29.41 0.35 3.37
C LYS A 606 28.61 -0.90 3.06
N THR A 607 28.39 -1.72 4.08
CA THR A 607 27.69 -3.01 3.95
C THR A 607 26.66 -3.14 5.06
N ASP A 608 25.44 -3.51 4.69
CA ASP A 608 24.37 -3.82 5.60
C ASP A 608 23.87 -5.24 5.29
N LEU A 609 23.96 -6.14 6.28
CA LEU A 609 23.57 -7.54 6.16
C LEU A 609 22.53 -7.86 7.22
N ALA A 610 21.52 -8.65 6.85
CA ALA A 610 20.56 -9.19 7.81
C ALA A 610 20.07 -10.58 7.39
N ALA A 611 19.76 -11.41 8.38
CA ALA A 611 18.98 -12.63 8.21
C ALA A 611 17.81 -12.57 9.20
N PHE A 612 16.64 -13.03 8.77
CA PHE A 612 15.41 -12.91 9.55
C PHE A 612 14.58 -14.19 9.48
N TYR A 613 13.78 -14.39 10.52
CA TYR A 613 12.68 -15.35 10.58
C TYR A 613 11.45 -14.64 11.17
N MET A 614 10.32 -14.71 10.49
CA MET A 614 9.05 -14.10 10.92
C MET A 614 7.98 -15.19 11.05
N ASP A 615 7.25 -15.17 12.14
CA ASP A 615 6.15 -16.08 12.44
C ASP A 615 4.86 -15.28 12.62
N THR A 616 3.93 -15.43 11.67
CA THR A 616 2.70 -14.63 11.58
C THR A 616 1.50 -15.45 11.99
N HIS A 617 0.69 -14.89 12.87
CA HIS A 617 -0.50 -15.51 13.46
C HIS A 617 -1.75 -14.69 13.16
N ASP A 618 -2.91 -15.36 13.20
CA ASP A 618 -4.21 -14.76 12.88
C ASP A 618 -4.19 -14.01 11.54
N GLN A 619 -3.48 -14.61 10.56
CA GLN A 619 -3.21 -13.97 9.29
C GLN A 619 -4.49 -13.58 8.57
N GLN A 620 -4.56 -12.33 8.16
CA GLN A 620 -5.66 -11.79 7.38
C GLN A 620 -5.50 -12.22 5.92
N ILE A 621 -6.39 -13.09 5.48
CA ILE A 621 -6.41 -13.68 4.14
C ILE A 621 -7.62 -13.17 3.41
N ALA A 622 -7.45 -12.79 2.13
CA ALA A 622 -8.56 -12.42 1.26
C ALA A 622 -9.17 -13.69 0.65
N LYS A 623 -10.40 -14.03 1.02
CA LYS A 623 -11.18 -15.12 0.42
C LYS A 623 -12.16 -14.58 -0.60
N PHE A 624 -12.44 -15.36 -1.66
CA PHE A 624 -13.58 -15.08 -2.52
C PHE A 624 -14.88 -15.36 -1.79
N VAL A 625 -15.88 -14.52 -2.04
CA VAL A 625 -17.24 -14.79 -1.60
C VAL A 625 -17.93 -15.76 -2.56
N ASN A 626 -19.01 -16.40 -2.10
CA ASN A 626 -19.70 -17.47 -2.87
C ASN A 626 -20.26 -16.99 -4.22
N SER A 627 -20.61 -15.71 -4.36
CA SER A 627 -21.04 -15.14 -5.63
C SER A 627 -19.89 -14.96 -6.65
N GLY A 628 -18.64 -15.01 -6.20
CA GLY A 628 -17.46 -14.67 -7.01
C GLY A 628 -17.30 -13.18 -7.31
N LEU A 629 -18.19 -12.31 -6.81
CA LEU A 629 -18.19 -10.87 -7.10
C LEU A 629 -17.27 -10.05 -6.17
N GLY A 630 -16.86 -10.59 -5.05
CA GLY A 630 -16.06 -9.87 -4.08
C GLY A 630 -15.06 -10.72 -3.33
N ARG A 631 -14.22 -10.06 -2.52
CA ARG A 631 -13.30 -10.71 -1.59
C ARG A 631 -13.51 -10.14 -0.20
N MET A 632 -13.54 -11.01 0.79
CA MET A 632 -13.57 -10.64 2.20
C MET A 632 -12.26 -10.97 2.89
N MET A 633 -11.87 -10.15 3.85
CA MET A 633 -10.76 -10.46 4.74
C MET A 633 -11.26 -11.33 5.90
N VAL A 634 -10.55 -12.41 6.16
CA VAL A 634 -10.82 -13.33 7.29
C VAL A 634 -9.51 -13.65 8.00
N ASN A 635 -9.58 -13.96 9.30
CA ASN A 635 -8.43 -14.47 10.06
C ASN A 635 -8.43 -16.00 9.98
N ALA A 636 -7.91 -16.55 8.90
CA ALA A 636 -8.03 -17.98 8.59
C ALA A 636 -6.69 -18.68 8.38
N GLY A 637 -5.57 -18.06 8.79
CA GLY A 637 -4.27 -18.65 8.54
C GLY A 637 -3.16 -18.24 9.48
N SER A 638 -2.02 -18.86 9.25
CA SER A 638 -0.72 -18.46 9.77
C SER A 638 0.32 -18.65 8.68
N SER A 639 1.39 -17.88 8.72
CA SER A 639 2.49 -18.02 7.76
C SER A 639 3.84 -17.89 8.44
N GLU A 640 4.85 -18.40 7.78
CA GLU A 640 6.23 -18.15 8.12
C GLU A 640 6.96 -17.50 6.96
N SER A 641 7.90 -16.64 7.28
CA SER A 641 8.75 -16.00 6.30
C SER A 641 10.19 -15.94 6.83
N TYR A 642 11.16 -16.36 6.03
CA TYR A 642 12.57 -16.26 6.38
C TYR A 642 13.40 -15.89 5.16
N GLY A 643 14.56 -15.29 5.43
CA GLY A 643 15.40 -14.86 4.32
C GLY A 643 16.64 -14.12 4.75
N VAL A 644 17.30 -13.59 3.71
CA VAL A 644 18.53 -12.82 3.87
C VAL A 644 18.47 -11.53 3.06
N GLU A 645 19.18 -10.53 3.54
CA GLU A 645 19.28 -9.21 2.97
C GLU A 645 20.73 -8.77 2.94
N ALA A 646 21.18 -8.22 1.82
CA ALA A 646 22.51 -7.67 1.67
C ALA A 646 22.46 -6.38 0.87
N SER A 647 23.13 -5.35 1.36
CA SER A 647 23.33 -4.09 0.64
C SER A 647 24.80 -3.70 0.70
N PHE A 648 25.34 -3.33 -0.45
CA PHE A 648 26.73 -2.90 -0.62
C PHE A 648 26.73 -1.56 -1.34
N LEU A 649 27.40 -0.58 -0.77
CA LEU A 649 27.66 0.72 -1.38
C LEU A 649 29.18 0.94 -1.41
N ALA A 650 29.75 0.97 -2.60
CA ALA A 650 31.18 1.02 -2.80
C ALA A 650 31.60 2.28 -3.59
N SER A 651 32.52 3.08 -3.04
CA SER A 651 33.27 4.09 -3.77
C SER A 651 34.66 3.53 -4.12
N ILE A 652 34.76 2.94 -5.30
CA ILE A 652 35.98 2.30 -5.77
C ILE A 652 37.10 3.36 -5.88
N ASN A 653 36.74 4.50 -6.44
CA ASN A 653 37.59 5.69 -6.53
C ASN A 653 36.71 6.94 -6.63
N LYS A 654 37.32 8.13 -6.77
CA LYS A 654 36.60 9.40 -6.90
C LYS A 654 35.60 9.46 -8.09
N ASN A 655 35.79 8.60 -9.10
CA ASN A 655 35.02 8.60 -10.34
C ASN A 655 33.94 7.52 -10.35
N LEU A 656 34.16 6.35 -9.70
CA LEU A 656 33.32 5.17 -9.78
C LEU A 656 32.66 4.86 -8.44
N ASN A 657 31.34 4.95 -8.42
CA ASN A 657 30.48 4.50 -7.32
C ASN A 657 29.62 3.34 -7.81
N MET A 658 29.48 2.32 -6.98
CA MET A 658 28.68 1.15 -7.24
C MET A 658 27.75 0.85 -6.05
N ASN A 659 26.55 0.39 -6.35
CA ASN A 659 25.60 -0.10 -5.34
C ASN A 659 25.08 -1.46 -5.77
N VAL A 660 24.95 -2.37 -4.82
CA VAL A 660 24.29 -3.67 -5.01
C VAL A 660 23.39 -3.91 -3.82
N SER A 661 22.15 -4.27 -4.07
CA SER A 661 21.23 -4.76 -3.04
C SER A 661 20.60 -6.06 -3.49
N TYR A 662 20.48 -7.00 -2.56
CA TYR A 662 19.88 -8.31 -2.80
C TYR A 662 19.03 -8.73 -1.60
N GLY A 663 17.85 -9.24 -1.85
CA GLY A 663 16.99 -9.85 -0.88
C GLY A 663 16.48 -11.20 -1.35
N TYR A 664 16.49 -12.17 -0.44
CA TYR A 664 15.83 -13.45 -0.58
C TYR A 664 14.76 -13.59 0.48
N THR A 665 13.56 -14.00 0.08
CA THR A 665 12.44 -14.27 0.99
C THR A 665 11.79 -15.60 0.61
N HIS A 666 11.71 -16.51 1.57
CA HIS A 666 10.83 -17.68 1.51
C HIS A 666 9.65 -17.44 2.44
N SER A 667 8.45 -17.31 1.86
CA SER A 667 7.23 -17.04 2.62
C SER A 667 6.14 -18.02 2.22
N THR A 668 5.66 -18.82 3.17
CA THR A 668 4.67 -19.88 2.94
C THR A 668 3.59 -19.87 4.02
N PHE A 669 2.39 -20.35 3.68
CA PHE A 669 1.35 -20.60 4.67
C PHE A 669 1.71 -21.82 5.50
N LYS A 670 1.73 -21.68 6.84
CA LYS A 670 1.83 -22.80 7.80
C LYS A 670 0.47 -23.46 7.94
N LYS A 671 -0.58 -22.67 7.97
CA LYS A 671 -1.97 -23.08 8.02
C LYS A 671 -2.79 -22.16 7.14
N TYR A 672 -3.67 -22.73 6.34
CA TYR A 672 -4.59 -21.99 5.48
C TYR A 672 -5.96 -22.66 5.50
N ASP A 673 -6.94 -22.07 6.17
CA ASP A 673 -8.33 -22.49 6.13
C ASP A 673 -9.10 -21.65 5.10
N GLY A 674 -9.21 -22.15 3.89
CA GLY A 674 -9.91 -21.53 2.77
C GLY A 674 -11.44 -21.65 2.84
N GLY A 675 -11.99 -22.38 3.83
CA GLY A 675 -13.39 -22.79 3.85
C GLY A 675 -13.66 -23.97 2.94
N THR A 676 -14.91 -24.14 2.50
CA THR A 676 -15.34 -25.23 1.62
C THR A 676 -15.77 -24.70 0.26
N THR A 677 -15.56 -25.48 -0.78
CA THR A 677 -16.12 -25.22 -2.13
C THR A 677 -17.62 -25.48 -2.14
N SER A 678 -18.30 -25.12 -3.23
CA SER A 678 -19.70 -25.49 -3.48
C SER A 678 -19.95 -27.01 -3.56
N SER A 679 -18.88 -27.79 -3.75
CA SER A 679 -18.87 -29.28 -3.73
C SER A 679 -18.51 -29.88 -2.36
N GLU A 680 -18.50 -29.06 -1.29
CA GLU A 680 -18.13 -29.46 0.09
C GLU A 680 -16.66 -29.89 0.27
N GLU A 681 -15.80 -29.68 -0.72
CA GLU A 681 -14.36 -29.93 -0.57
C GLU A 681 -13.69 -28.79 0.22
N GLN A 682 -12.88 -29.16 1.21
CA GLN A 682 -12.11 -28.20 2.01
C GLN A 682 -10.99 -27.58 1.18
N ILE A 683 -10.91 -26.26 1.18
CA ILE A 683 -9.83 -25.50 0.53
C ILE A 683 -8.69 -25.36 1.54
N ASP A 684 -7.60 -26.09 1.33
CA ASP A 684 -6.37 -25.98 2.14
C ASP A 684 -5.18 -25.69 1.21
N TYR A 685 -4.55 -24.54 1.39
CA TYR A 685 -3.32 -24.14 0.69
C TYR A 685 -2.11 -24.07 1.61
N SER A 686 -2.11 -24.82 2.73
CA SER A 686 -0.96 -24.97 3.61
C SER A 686 0.26 -25.46 2.85
N GLY A 687 1.42 -24.85 3.06
CA GLY A 687 2.65 -25.10 2.33
C GLY A 687 2.83 -24.29 1.04
N ASN A 688 1.78 -23.67 0.52
CA ASN A 688 1.88 -22.80 -0.64
C ASN A 688 2.56 -21.47 -0.29
N TYR A 689 3.19 -20.86 -1.30
CA TYR A 689 3.80 -19.54 -1.16
C TYR A 689 2.73 -18.46 -0.99
N VAL A 690 3.02 -17.49 -0.12
CA VAL A 690 2.19 -16.31 0.08
C VAL A 690 2.20 -15.47 -1.20
N PRO A 691 1.03 -15.12 -1.76
CA PRO A 691 0.94 -14.32 -3.00
C PRO A 691 1.58 -12.94 -2.89
N PHE A 692 2.01 -12.39 -4.04
CA PHE A 692 2.61 -11.05 -4.19
C PHE A 692 3.98 -10.88 -3.54
N VAL A 693 4.58 -11.93 -3.02
CA VAL A 693 5.90 -11.91 -2.39
C VAL A 693 6.95 -12.41 -3.38
N PRO A 694 7.87 -11.57 -3.87
CA PRO A 694 8.97 -12.04 -4.68
C PRO A 694 9.97 -12.85 -3.85
N ARG A 695 10.39 -14.00 -4.37
CA ARG A 695 11.44 -14.81 -3.74
C ARG A 695 12.80 -14.10 -3.75
N HIS A 696 13.06 -13.33 -4.77
CA HIS A 696 14.30 -12.56 -4.96
C HIS A 696 13.95 -11.12 -5.33
N THR A 697 14.63 -10.18 -4.73
CA THR A 697 14.70 -8.77 -5.15
C THR A 697 16.15 -8.42 -5.36
N MET A 698 16.46 -7.67 -6.42
CA MET A 698 17.83 -7.33 -6.76
C MET A 698 17.90 -5.94 -7.38
N ASN A 699 18.87 -5.17 -6.94
CA ASN A 699 19.29 -3.96 -7.63
C ASN A 699 20.83 -3.94 -7.71
N ALA A 700 21.36 -3.61 -8.89
CA ALA A 700 22.80 -3.39 -9.08
C ALA A 700 22.98 -2.15 -9.94
N GLY A 701 23.72 -1.17 -9.45
CA GLY A 701 23.98 0.09 -10.14
C GLY A 701 25.44 0.50 -10.12
N ALA A 702 25.85 1.24 -11.15
CA ALA A 702 27.16 1.84 -11.23
C ALA A 702 27.04 3.24 -11.85
N ASN A 703 27.75 4.20 -11.27
CA ASN A 703 27.87 5.56 -11.78
C ASN A 703 29.35 5.91 -11.96
N TYR A 704 29.74 6.28 -13.17
CA TYR A 704 31.06 6.76 -13.49
C TYR A 704 31.02 8.25 -13.84
N SER A 705 31.73 9.09 -13.07
CA SER A 705 31.74 10.54 -13.22
C SER A 705 33.11 11.03 -13.74
N PHE A 706 33.06 11.77 -14.82
CA PHE A 706 34.20 12.56 -15.32
C PHE A 706 34.07 13.95 -14.69
N PHE A 707 35.10 14.36 -13.97
CA PHE A 707 35.17 15.69 -13.36
C PHE A 707 36.09 16.59 -14.19
N PHE A 708 35.62 17.80 -14.48
CA PHE A 708 36.37 18.81 -15.25
C PHE A 708 36.86 19.93 -14.33
N ASP A 709 37.79 20.74 -14.81
CA ASP A 709 38.33 21.87 -14.04
C ASP A 709 37.22 22.88 -13.70
N LYS A 710 37.31 23.48 -12.54
CA LYS A 710 36.32 24.47 -12.03
C LYS A 710 36.19 25.71 -12.93
N SER A 711 37.14 25.98 -13.81
CA SER A 711 37.09 27.06 -14.82
C SER A 711 36.18 26.73 -15.99
N ASN A 712 35.88 25.44 -16.24
CA ASN A 712 34.98 25.02 -17.29
C ASN A 712 33.51 25.31 -16.92
N TRP A 713 32.70 25.60 -17.92
CA TRP A 713 31.26 25.71 -17.75
C TRP A 713 30.63 24.38 -17.30
N MET A 714 31.20 23.26 -17.75
CA MET A 714 30.82 21.90 -17.39
C MET A 714 31.69 21.42 -16.21
N GLN A 715 31.04 21.03 -15.11
CA GLN A 715 31.72 20.55 -13.90
C GLN A 715 31.89 19.04 -13.89
N SER A 716 30.89 18.28 -14.33
CA SER A 716 30.97 16.83 -14.44
C SER A 716 30.03 16.28 -15.51
N LEU A 717 30.40 15.12 -16.03
CA LEU A 717 29.60 14.24 -16.87
C LEU A 717 29.54 12.88 -16.17
N THR A 718 28.35 12.41 -15.82
CA THR A 718 28.14 11.11 -15.15
C THR A 718 27.38 10.15 -16.07
N LEU A 719 27.94 8.96 -16.24
CA LEU A 719 27.28 7.82 -16.89
C LEU A 719 26.78 6.87 -15.82
N GLY A 720 25.48 6.64 -15.76
CA GLY A 720 24.84 5.75 -14.79
C GLY A 720 24.12 4.61 -15.49
N MET A 721 24.23 3.41 -14.93
CA MET A 721 23.45 2.24 -15.32
C MET A 721 22.95 1.54 -14.06
N SER A 722 21.73 1.01 -14.11
CA SER A 722 21.17 0.19 -13.04
C SER A 722 20.36 -0.95 -13.61
N TYR A 723 20.49 -2.11 -12.97
CA TYR A 723 19.68 -3.30 -13.23
C TYR A 723 18.82 -3.57 -12.00
N THR A 724 17.51 -3.65 -12.17
CA THR A 724 16.55 -3.91 -11.08
C THR A 724 15.68 -5.08 -11.45
N GLY A 725 15.49 -6.03 -10.53
CA GLY A 725 14.73 -7.24 -10.80
C GLY A 725 14.02 -7.80 -9.58
N ALA A 726 12.96 -8.57 -9.83
CA ALA A 726 12.20 -9.30 -8.82
C ALA A 726 11.67 -10.64 -9.37
N GLY A 727 11.36 -11.58 -8.50
CA GLY A 727 10.73 -12.87 -8.82
C GLY A 727 11.43 -14.05 -8.13
N LYS A 728 10.89 -15.24 -8.17
CA LYS A 728 9.58 -15.66 -8.68
C LYS A 728 8.47 -15.09 -7.79
N ILE A 729 7.35 -14.69 -8.39
CA ILE A 729 6.18 -14.16 -7.66
C ILE A 729 4.99 -15.05 -8.00
N TYR A 730 4.28 -15.55 -7.00
CA TYR A 730 2.99 -16.20 -7.18
C TYR A 730 1.88 -15.18 -6.98
N TRP A 731 0.85 -15.25 -7.84
CA TRP A 731 -0.24 -14.27 -7.82
C TRP A 731 -1.49 -14.75 -7.11
N THR A 732 -1.61 -16.07 -6.92
CA THR A 732 -2.78 -16.73 -6.32
C THR A 732 -2.35 -17.61 -5.15
N GLU A 733 -3.27 -17.85 -4.24
CA GLU A 733 -3.09 -18.75 -3.08
C GLU A 733 -2.88 -20.21 -3.54
N LYS A 734 -3.46 -20.61 -4.69
CA LYS A 734 -3.24 -21.92 -5.35
C LYS A 734 -1.83 -22.09 -5.89
N ASN A 735 -1.07 -21.02 -6.07
CA ASN A 735 0.24 -20.96 -6.73
C ASN A 735 0.24 -21.47 -8.20
N ASN A 736 -0.90 -21.47 -8.87
CA ASN A 736 -1.04 -21.89 -10.26
C ASN A 736 -0.62 -20.83 -11.28
N VAL A 737 -0.64 -19.55 -10.89
CA VAL A 737 -0.22 -18.42 -11.72
C VAL A 737 0.97 -17.72 -11.10
N SER A 738 2.03 -17.51 -11.86
CA SER A 738 3.26 -16.90 -11.37
C SER A 738 4.00 -16.11 -12.43
N GLN A 739 4.75 -15.08 -11.99
CA GLN A 739 5.75 -14.37 -12.76
C GLN A 739 7.13 -14.93 -12.41
N SER A 740 7.86 -15.43 -13.40
CA SER A 740 9.27 -15.80 -13.25
C SER A 740 10.13 -14.59 -12.93
N PHE A 741 11.37 -14.78 -12.46
CA PHE A 741 12.29 -13.67 -12.24
C PHE A 741 12.42 -12.83 -13.52
N TYR A 742 12.24 -11.52 -13.36
CA TYR A 742 12.43 -10.52 -14.41
C TYR A 742 13.41 -9.47 -13.95
N GLY A 743 14.06 -8.82 -14.91
CA GLY A 743 14.92 -7.69 -14.63
C GLY A 743 14.83 -6.64 -15.73
N THR A 744 14.96 -5.38 -15.36
CA THR A 744 14.98 -4.23 -16.25
C THR A 744 16.31 -3.50 -16.16
N LEU A 745 16.84 -3.11 -17.30
CA LEU A 745 18.02 -2.27 -17.38
C LEU A 745 17.59 -0.82 -17.57
N ASN A 746 18.15 0.08 -16.75
CA ASN A 746 17.94 1.51 -16.83
C ASN A 746 19.29 2.22 -17.01
N GLY A 747 19.28 3.36 -17.68
CA GLY A 747 20.50 4.13 -17.94
C GLY A 747 20.28 5.62 -17.81
N ARG A 748 21.34 6.37 -17.50
CA ARG A 748 21.31 7.82 -17.37
C ARG A 748 22.66 8.43 -17.80
N ILE A 749 22.58 9.54 -18.51
CA ILE A 749 23.69 10.44 -18.80
C ILE A 749 23.37 11.78 -18.13
N SER A 750 24.19 12.24 -17.19
CA SER A 750 23.97 13.45 -16.42
C SER A 750 25.08 14.46 -16.69
N LEU A 751 24.74 15.61 -17.20
CA LEU A 751 25.62 16.77 -17.37
C LEU A 751 25.35 17.77 -16.25
N GLN A 752 26.39 18.10 -15.46
CA GLN A 752 26.30 19.06 -14.37
C GLN A 752 27.15 20.30 -14.69
N THR A 753 26.52 21.47 -14.57
CA THR A 753 27.20 22.78 -14.55
C THR A 753 27.09 23.37 -13.13
N LYS A 754 27.42 24.66 -12.94
CA LYS A 754 27.30 25.33 -11.62
C LYS A 754 25.84 25.42 -11.15
N ALA A 755 24.91 25.71 -12.05
CA ALA A 755 23.50 25.93 -11.70
C ALA A 755 22.55 24.98 -12.44
N LEU A 756 22.98 24.37 -13.56
CA LEU A 756 22.14 23.56 -14.43
C LEU A 756 22.60 22.11 -14.40
N GLN A 757 21.65 21.19 -14.27
CA GLN A 757 21.85 19.75 -14.47
C GLN A 757 20.89 19.27 -15.55
N ILE A 758 21.40 18.54 -16.54
CA ILE A 758 20.61 17.92 -17.60
C ILE A 758 20.84 16.41 -17.52
N ASP A 759 19.79 15.66 -17.33
CA ASP A 759 19.79 14.21 -17.33
C ASP A 759 19.03 13.67 -18.54
N VAL A 760 19.68 12.89 -19.37
CA VAL A 760 19.03 12.05 -20.38
C VAL A 760 18.94 10.64 -19.79
N TRP A 761 17.73 10.09 -19.72
CA TRP A 761 17.50 8.82 -19.05
C TRP A 761 16.68 7.85 -19.92
N GLY A 762 16.87 6.57 -19.65
CA GLY A 762 16.06 5.50 -20.23
C GLY A 762 15.65 4.48 -19.18
N ARG A 763 14.39 4.10 -19.21
CA ARG A 763 13.80 3.05 -18.35
C ARG A 763 13.46 1.84 -19.19
N ASN A 764 13.65 0.65 -18.63
CA ASN A 764 13.40 -0.62 -19.29
C ASN A 764 14.03 -0.66 -20.70
N LEU A 765 15.33 -0.34 -20.78
CA LEU A 765 16.09 -0.25 -22.06
C LEU A 765 16.05 -1.54 -22.89
N THR A 766 15.90 -2.68 -22.25
CA THR A 766 15.75 -3.99 -22.88
C THR A 766 14.32 -4.27 -23.37
N ASN A 767 13.40 -3.36 -23.12
CA ASN A 767 11.97 -3.48 -23.41
C ASN A 767 11.38 -4.81 -22.92
N LYS A 768 11.76 -5.22 -21.70
CA LYS A 768 11.31 -6.47 -21.08
C LYS A 768 9.82 -6.38 -20.76
N ASP A 769 9.05 -7.36 -21.25
CA ASP A 769 7.65 -7.55 -20.91
C ASP A 769 7.53 -8.55 -19.76
N TYR A 770 6.71 -8.23 -18.74
CA TYR A 770 6.43 -9.07 -17.58
C TYR A 770 5.11 -8.64 -16.93
N THR A 771 4.48 -9.56 -16.20
CA THR A 771 3.27 -9.29 -15.44
C THR A 771 3.62 -8.55 -14.15
N THR A 772 3.05 -7.35 -13.95
CA THR A 772 3.23 -6.53 -12.73
C THR A 772 2.19 -6.82 -11.68
N PHE A 773 1.05 -7.37 -12.09
CA PHE A 773 -0.07 -7.74 -11.25
C PHE A 773 -0.99 -8.71 -11.99
N TYR A 774 -1.52 -9.70 -11.27
CA TYR A 774 -2.55 -10.63 -11.75
C TYR A 774 -3.61 -10.84 -10.68
N PHE A 775 -4.85 -11.00 -11.09
CA PHE A 775 -5.97 -11.34 -10.21
C PHE A 775 -7.04 -12.11 -10.98
N GLU A 776 -7.93 -12.72 -10.20
CA GLU A 776 -9.07 -13.46 -10.70
C GLU A 776 -10.37 -12.84 -10.19
N THR A 777 -11.40 -12.78 -11.04
CA THR A 777 -12.76 -12.37 -10.72
C THR A 777 -13.74 -13.04 -11.67
N MET A 778 -14.93 -13.44 -11.19
CA MET A 778 -15.98 -14.06 -11.99
C MET A 778 -15.47 -15.19 -12.89
N HIS A 779 -14.65 -16.10 -12.34
CA HIS A 779 -14.02 -17.22 -13.06
C HIS A 779 -13.15 -16.81 -14.26
N ARG A 780 -12.59 -15.63 -14.26
CA ARG A 780 -11.74 -15.05 -15.30
C ARG A 780 -10.47 -14.48 -14.72
N GLY A 781 -9.39 -14.60 -15.47
CA GLY A 781 -8.08 -14.05 -15.10
C GLY A 781 -7.79 -12.73 -15.81
N PHE A 782 -7.12 -11.82 -15.10
CA PHE A 782 -6.71 -10.51 -15.61
C PHE A 782 -5.29 -10.20 -15.17
N GLU A 783 -4.51 -9.60 -16.07
CA GLU A 783 -3.15 -9.17 -15.76
C GLU A 783 -2.91 -7.73 -16.15
N GLN A 784 -2.03 -7.08 -15.39
CA GLN A 784 -1.41 -5.84 -15.81
C GLN A 784 0.01 -6.11 -16.25
N LYS A 785 0.39 -5.55 -17.40
CA LYS A 785 1.73 -5.67 -17.97
C LYS A 785 2.63 -4.54 -17.55
N SER A 786 3.93 -4.79 -17.67
CA SER A 786 4.97 -3.80 -17.45
C SER A 786 4.90 -2.65 -18.45
N ARG A 787 5.38 -1.48 -18.05
CA ARG A 787 5.54 -0.34 -18.96
C ARG A 787 6.68 -0.63 -19.95
N PRO A 788 6.52 -0.31 -21.25
CA PRO A 788 7.55 -0.54 -22.25
C PRO A 788 8.75 0.42 -22.08
N LEU A 789 9.78 0.23 -22.89
CA LEU A 789 10.92 1.16 -22.99
C LEU A 789 10.44 2.61 -23.06
N GLN A 790 10.95 3.46 -22.20
CA GLN A 790 10.73 4.90 -22.18
C GLN A 790 12.06 5.63 -22.14
N LEU A 791 12.21 6.68 -22.95
CA LEU A 791 13.32 7.62 -22.90
C LEU A 791 12.82 8.96 -22.41
N GLY A 792 13.68 9.74 -21.77
CA GLY A 792 13.28 11.06 -21.32
C GLY A 792 14.46 11.96 -20.99
N VAL A 793 14.13 13.20 -20.66
CA VAL A 793 15.05 14.25 -20.26
C VAL A 793 14.52 14.98 -19.02
N ASP A 794 15.41 15.22 -18.06
CA ASP A 794 15.15 16.10 -16.91
C ASP A 794 16.12 17.29 -17.01
N ILE A 795 15.59 18.48 -16.81
CA ILE A 795 16.37 19.71 -16.68
C ILE A 795 16.13 20.24 -15.27
N ARG A 796 17.20 20.38 -14.49
CA ARG A 796 17.17 20.95 -13.13
C ARG A 796 18.00 22.21 -13.12
N TYR A 797 17.45 23.28 -12.59
CA TYR A 797 18.10 24.56 -12.45
C TYR A 797 18.00 25.02 -10.98
N HIS A 798 19.13 25.43 -10.43
CA HIS A 798 19.25 25.93 -9.08
C HIS A 798 19.87 27.33 -9.10
N PHE A 799 19.22 28.32 -8.44
CA PHE A 799 19.70 29.71 -8.37
C PHE A 799 19.35 30.39 -7.05
#